data_f1f4973adce2a2b9e06e6f731822009d
#
_entry.id   f1f4973adce2a2b9e06e6f731822009d
#
_cell.length_a   1.000
_cell.length_b   1.000
_cell.length_c   1.000
_cell.angle_alpha   90.00
_cell.angle_beta   90.00
_cell.angle_gamma   90.00
#
_symmetry.space_group_name_H-M   'P 1'
#
loop_
_entity.id
_entity.type
_entity.pdbx_description
1 polymer ?
#
loop_
_entity_poly.entity_id
_entity_poly.type
_entity_poly.pdbx_seq_one_letter_code
_entity_poly.pdbx_strand_id
1 'polypeptide(L)'
;MEKINHSLENAIVITPPLVQLNSPYPSGAYLNGFFKSQGFNSTWYDLSIELFYSIFSKYGLKKLFSKSEKTALEMAEAAEAQGDENTSFNIRRYISTKDQWINWIDYITGILCSGRDGFSGREKEHQFLYSPFAPRGAHMENYLATLDHDPTTDDVRFLCSFALADLADYITAVFDTNFSLIRYAESLTVDERTFADIEKQIDSPVLEDFYKPVLERFFPQSKLSGENQTIVCISVPFAGTFLSALYTARYFKKTFGDKVVVGIGGGFVNTELREAREPALGKYIDFISYDRGYGSFFAYLNKGTSQNHLYKMRLFNKDGTVTDPAWHHQEAETFEAATTKENMPDYSDIDFSRYPRLCDDRNPMHRIWSDGAWIKAYLAHGCYWAKCAFCDTQLDYVCGFKITDIQRLYNSLLATAREKGVYGIHFVDEALPPTALVKFALLNARNNNPLYFWGNIRFEKSFTKDLAAFLSYCGLGGVSAGIEVATGQGLEEINKGTDLPSIVAACAAFKEAGILVHAYMIYGFWNDTDQSIVDSMETLRQFFAAGLLDSSFWHKFVLTRNSTVYAKWEKEGKLGLITGHDQSSCFAKNNIHFKGEEKYNKYGAPLDRALNAWMHGKGLESKVQKWFDFAMPKPSIEKDFIDKYIDKYEQKSQKIDVDYSRENLYAGPFWLGGNPIIVGHKMRWIYLEEECETSLKGFDRRHVVDLLEKLRPETGGEERQQAVNELRNTENLQKFVNKLHNIGMVFI
;
A
#
# COMPACT_ATOMS: atom_id res chain seq x y z
N MET A 1 17.79 18.34 -13.15
CA MET A 1 17.22 19.07 -12.00
C MET A 1 18.04 20.32 -11.73
N GLU A 2 17.37 21.46 -11.52
CA GLU A 2 17.98 22.64 -10.96
C GLU A 2 18.48 22.37 -9.55
N LYS A 3 19.69 22.82 -9.19
CA LYS A 3 20.26 22.57 -7.87
C LYS A 3 19.90 23.69 -6.90
N ILE A 4 19.58 23.30 -5.67
CA ILE A 4 19.36 24.23 -4.56
C ILE A 4 20.72 24.78 -4.13
N ASN A 5 20.81 26.12 -3.98
CA ASN A 5 21.98 26.75 -3.40
C ASN A 5 21.80 26.84 -1.88
N HIS A 6 22.56 26.04 -1.13
CA HIS A 6 22.42 25.90 0.34
C HIS A 6 23.77 25.84 1.05
N SER A 7 23.76 26.21 2.33
CA SER A 7 24.92 26.12 3.24
C SER A 7 24.94 24.78 4.02
N LEU A 8 23.84 24.00 4.01
CA LEU A 8 23.74 22.70 4.69
C LEU A 8 24.34 21.62 3.79
N GLU A 9 25.17 20.76 4.37
CA GLU A 9 25.83 19.68 3.62
C GLU A 9 25.22 18.30 3.89
N ASN A 10 24.61 18.12 5.08
CA ASN A 10 24.14 16.81 5.53
C ASN A 10 22.63 16.77 5.69
N ALA A 11 22.03 15.65 5.27
CA ALA A 11 20.62 15.32 5.51
C ALA A 11 20.49 13.93 6.15
N ILE A 12 19.66 13.83 7.17
CA ILE A 12 19.28 12.56 7.79
C ILE A 12 17.77 12.38 7.56
N VAL A 13 17.41 11.30 6.90
CA VAL A 13 16.02 10.92 6.66
C VAL A 13 15.67 9.77 7.59
N ILE A 14 14.58 9.87 8.33
CA ILE A 14 14.19 8.86 9.33
C ILE A 14 12.75 8.38 9.07
N THR A 15 12.59 7.07 9.00
CA THR A 15 11.31 6.40 9.17
C THR A 15 11.22 5.93 10.62
N PRO A 16 10.37 6.56 11.46
CA PRO A 16 10.23 6.18 12.86
C PRO A 16 9.35 4.93 13.00
N PRO A 17 9.42 4.17 14.11
CA PRO A 17 8.44 3.13 14.40
C PRO A 17 7.07 3.78 14.72
N LEU A 18 5.97 3.14 14.62
CA LEU A 18 5.55 1.85 14.17
C LEU A 18 4.99 1.97 12.74
N VAL A 19 5.65 1.39 11.77
CA VAL A 19 5.16 1.26 10.39
C VAL A 19 5.07 -0.21 10.01
N GLN A 20 4.46 -0.50 8.87
CA GLN A 20 4.45 -1.84 8.30
C GLN A 20 5.88 -2.41 8.19
N LEU A 21 6.04 -3.68 8.58
CA LEU A 21 7.36 -4.31 8.69
C LEU A 21 7.75 -5.14 7.47
N ASN A 22 6.82 -5.43 6.55
CA ASN A 22 7.07 -6.32 5.41
C ASN A 22 7.91 -5.70 4.28
N SER A 23 8.01 -4.38 4.24
CA SER A 23 8.82 -3.65 3.25
C SER A 23 9.07 -2.20 3.70
N PRO A 24 10.18 -1.57 3.27
CA PRO A 24 10.50 -0.19 3.66
C PRO A 24 9.43 0.79 3.16
N TYR A 25 9.19 1.84 3.97
CA TYR A 25 8.21 2.87 3.61
C TYR A 25 8.77 3.83 2.54
N PRO A 26 8.06 4.12 1.44
CA PRO A 26 8.63 4.76 0.25
C PRO A 26 9.08 6.21 0.43
N SER A 27 8.48 6.96 1.39
CA SER A 27 8.83 8.37 1.58
C SER A 27 10.32 8.58 1.91
N GLY A 28 10.92 7.65 2.66
CA GLY A 28 12.35 7.69 2.96
C GLY A 28 13.21 7.58 1.71
N ALA A 29 12.88 6.66 0.80
CA ALA A 29 13.61 6.47 -0.44
C ALA A 29 13.52 7.71 -1.35
N TYR A 30 12.32 8.31 -1.48
CA TYR A 30 12.13 9.49 -2.31
C TYR A 30 12.81 10.73 -1.75
N LEU A 31 12.78 10.95 -0.43
CA LEU A 31 13.50 12.05 0.21
C LEU A 31 15.01 11.85 0.14
N ASN A 32 15.50 10.63 0.36
CA ASN A 32 16.93 10.31 0.23
C ASN A 32 17.44 10.58 -1.18
N GLY A 33 16.70 10.10 -2.20
CA GLY A 33 17.00 10.36 -3.60
C GLY A 33 16.99 11.87 -3.93
N PHE A 34 16.02 12.61 -3.39
CA PHE A 34 15.93 14.05 -3.55
C PHE A 34 17.17 14.75 -2.96
N PHE A 35 17.48 14.53 -1.69
CA PHE A 35 18.62 15.20 -1.05
C PHE A 35 19.95 14.86 -1.74
N LYS A 36 20.20 13.59 -2.07
CA LYS A 36 21.38 13.17 -2.84
C LYS A 36 21.47 13.87 -4.20
N SER A 37 20.34 13.99 -4.91
CA SER A 37 20.29 14.68 -6.20
C SER A 37 20.60 16.18 -6.09
N GLN A 38 20.32 16.79 -4.95
CA GLN A 38 20.62 18.18 -4.64
C GLN A 38 22.05 18.38 -4.13
N GLY A 39 22.83 17.32 -3.92
CA GLY A 39 24.23 17.38 -3.50
C GLY A 39 24.45 17.23 -1.99
N PHE A 40 23.41 16.91 -1.22
CA PHE A 40 23.56 16.61 0.18
C PHE A 40 24.25 15.24 0.39
N ASN A 41 25.06 15.12 1.43
CA ASN A 41 25.42 13.85 2.01
C ASN A 41 24.22 13.34 2.82
N SER A 42 23.34 12.57 2.15
CA SER A 42 22.08 12.07 2.72
C SER A 42 22.17 10.62 3.08
N THR A 43 21.60 10.26 4.23
CA THR A 43 21.45 8.86 4.69
C THR A 43 20.03 8.65 5.22
N TRP A 44 19.41 7.56 4.79
CA TRP A 44 18.09 7.15 5.28
C TRP A 44 18.21 6.02 6.31
N TYR A 45 17.57 6.21 7.45
CA TYR A 45 17.47 5.23 8.55
C TYR A 45 16.01 4.78 8.71
N ASP A 46 15.75 3.49 8.50
CA ASP A 46 14.48 2.89 8.89
C ASP A 46 14.59 2.35 10.32
N LEU A 47 14.16 3.17 11.27
CA LEU A 47 14.26 2.82 12.70
C LEU A 47 13.13 1.92 13.17
N SER A 48 12.10 1.67 12.32
CA SER A 48 11.04 0.72 12.64
C SER A 48 11.57 -0.72 12.67
N ILE A 49 12.41 -1.07 11.71
CA ILE A 49 13.09 -2.38 11.67
C ILE A 49 14.08 -2.52 12.84
N GLU A 50 14.76 -1.44 13.21
CA GLU A 50 15.67 -1.47 14.35
C GLU A 50 14.96 -1.68 15.68
N LEU A 51 13.79 -1.05 15.88
CA LEU A 51 12.95 -1.32 17.05
C LEU A 51 12.42 -2.75 17.04
N PHE A 52 11.99 -3.26 15.87
CA PHE A 52 11.55 -4.65 15.75
C PHE A 52 12.59 -5.63 16.30
N TYR A 53 13.84 -5.54 15.86
CA TYR A 53 14.93 -6.41 16.37
C TYR A 53 15.35 -6.08 17.80
N SER A 54 15.17 -4.85 18.27
CA SER A 54 15.41 -4.49 19.67
C SER A 54 14.46 -5.24 20.61
N ILE A 55 13.23 -5.49 20.19
CA ILE A 55 12.20 -6.20 20.96
C ILE A 55 12.25 -7.70 20.67
N PHE A 56 12.10 -8.10 19.40
CA PHE A 56 11.95 -9.49 18.95
C PHE A 56 13.32 -10.17 18.71
N SER A 57 14.11 -10.22 19.78
CA SER A 57 15.39 -10.93 19.88
C SER A 57 15.52 -11.57 21.26
N LYS A 58 16.44 -12.52 21.41
CA LYS A 58 16.71 -13.13 22.72
C LYS A 58 17.00 -12.11 23.80
N TYR A 59 17.80 -11.10 23.49
CA TYR A 59 18.11 -10.02 24.42
C TYR A 59 16.88 -9.18 24.74
N GLY A 60 16.12 -8.80 23.70
CA GLY A 60 14.91 -8.01 23.84
C GLY A 60 13.85 -8.69 24.69
N LEU A 61 13.54 -9.96 24.41
CA LEU A 61 12.55 -10.70 25.19
C LEU A 61 12.99 -10.95 26.64
N LYS A 62 14.28 -11.21 26.89
CA LYS A 62 14.80 -11.27 28.28
C LYS A 62 14.54 -9.98 29.03
N LYS A 63 14.83 -8.84 28.39
CA LYS A 63 14.57 -7.52 28.98
C LYS A 63 13.09 -7.27 29.20
N LEU A 64 12.25 -7.59 28.19
CA LEU A 64 10.79 -7.44 28.25
C LEU A 64 10.22 -8.20 29.46
N PHE A 65 10.44 -9.52 29.51
CA PHE A 65 9.91 -10.35 30.60
C PHE A 65 10.46 -9.93 31.98
N SER A 66 11.75 -9.61 32.07
CA SER A 66 12.34 -9.13 33.33
C SER A 66 11.67 -7.86 33.86
N LYS A 67 11.24 -6.96 32.96
CA LYS A 67 10.59 -5.70 33.36
C LYS A 67 9.10 -5.83 33.58
N SER A 68 8.43 -6.73 32.86
CA SER A 68 6.96 -6.86 32.88
C SER A 68 6.43 -7.96 33.79
N GLU A 69 7.26 -8.92 34.25
CA GLU A 69 6.81 -10.11 34.98
C GLU A 69 6.00 -9.75 36.23
N LYS A 70 6.45 -8.77 37.03
CA LYS A 70 5.74 -8.34 38.23
C LYS A 70 4.35 -7.78 37.88
N THR A 71 4.28 -6.83 36.94
CA THR A 71 3.03 -6.23 36.49
C THR A 71 2.10 -7.28 35.89
N ALA A 72 2.65 -8.23 35.10
CA ALA A 72 1.87 -9.32 34.52
C ALA A 72 1.20 -10.18 35.60
N LEU A 73 1.93 -10.54 36.65
CA LEU A 73 1.39 -11.35 37.75
C LEU A 73 0.33 -10.58 38.55
N GLU A 74 0.55 -9.29 38.85
CA GLU A 74 -0.42 -8.43 39.50
C GLU A 74 -1.72 -8.29 38.68
N MET A 75 -1.61 -8.13 37.36
CA MET A 75 -2.76 -8.09 36.46
C MET A 75 -3.51 -9.42 36.39
N ALA A 76 -2.79 -10.53 36.35
CA ALA A 76 -3.39 -11.87 36.35
C ALA A 76 -4.16 -12.13 37.67
N GLU A 77 -3.62 -11.73 38.82
CA GLU A 77 -4.28 -11.82 40.12
C GLU A 77 -5.54 -10.94 40.17
N ALA A 78 -5.48 -9.73 39.62
CA ALA A 78 -6.63 -8.82 39.55
C ALA A 78 -7.75 -9.38 38.64
N ALA A 79 -7.40 -9.96 37.50
CA ALA A 79 -8.36 -10.61 36.61
C ALA A 79 -9.05 -11.81 37.28
N GLU A 80 -8.28 -12.67 37.97
CA GLU A 80 -8.78 -13.80 38.74
C GLU A 80 -9.76 -13.37 39.84
N ALA A 81 -9.41 -12.31 40.56
CA ALA A 81 -10.28 -11.74 41.61
C ALA A 81 -11.60 -11.19 41.06
N GLN A 82 -11.66 -10.81 39.78
CA GLN A 82 -12.85 -10.38 39.04
C GLN A 82 -13.62 -11.52 38.39
N GLY A 83 -13.14 -12.76 38.52
CA GLY A 83 -13.74 -13.94 37.88
C GLY A 83 -13.36 -14.13 36.41
N ASP A 84 -12.39 -13.36 35.87
CA ASP A 84 -11.87 -13.53 34.52
C ASP A 84 -10.68 -14.49 34.52
N GLU A 85 -10.99 -15.78 34.66
CA GLU A 85 -9.99 -16.85 34.66
C GLU A 85 -9.24 -16.97 33.33
N ASN A 86 -9.87 -16.64 32.21
CA ASN A 86 -9.25 -16.74 30.88
C ASN A 86 -8.13 -15.70 30.73
N THR A 87 -8.37 -14.45 31.08
CA THR A 87 -7.33 -13.42 31.03
C THR A 87 -6.20 -13.74 32.00
N SER A 88 -6.50 -14.16 33.22
CA SER A 88 -5.51 -14.60 34.21
C SER A 88 -4.64 -15.73 33.65
N PHE A 89 -5.26 -16.78 33.10
CA PHE A 89 -4.56 -17.93 32.51
C PHE A 89 -3.65 -17.49 31.34
N ASN A 90 -4.14 -16.68 30.41
CA ASN A 90 -3.39 -16.24 29.26
C ASN A 90 -2.14 -15.44 29.66
N ILE A 91 -2.26 -14.51 30.60
CA ILE A 91 -1.11 -13.75 31.10
C ILE A 91 -0.10 -14.67 31.77
N ARG A 92 -0.54 -15.55 32.68
CA ARG A 92 0.33 -16.49 33.40
C ARG A 92 1.04 -17.47 32.43
N ARG A 93 0.37 -17.87 31.33
CA ARG A 93 0.93 -18.71 30.28
C ARG A 93 2.20 -18.10 29.68
N TYR A 94 2.20 -16.81 29.33
CA TYR A 94 3.41 -16.15 28.80
C TYR A 94 4.56 -16.16 29.80
N ILE A 95 4.26 -15.91 31.08
CA ILE A 95 5.29 -15.94 32.14
C ILE A 95 5.84 -17.35 32.37
N SER A 96 4.97 -18.36 32.40
CA SER A 96 5.39 -19.75 32.60
C SER A 96 6.20 -20.32 31.42
N THR A 97 5.97 -19.83 30.21
CA THR A 97 6.65 -20.27 28.97
C THR A 97 7.70 -19.27 28.47
N LYS A 98 8.06 -18.25 29.26
CA LYS A 98 8.98 -17.17 28.84
C LYS A 98 10.28 -17.68 28.27
N ASP A 99 10.87 -18.75 28.85
CA ASP A 99 12.12 -19.32 28.39
C ASP A 99 11.97 -19.99 26.99
N GLN A 100 10.82 -20.54 26.68
CA GLN A 100 10.53 -21.06 25.34
C GLN A 100 10.50 -19.90 24.34
N TRP A 101 9.74 -18.82 24.61
CA TRP A 101 9.68 -17.62 23.78
C TRP A 101 11.08 -17.05 23.53
N ILE A 102 11.89 -16.88 24.59
CA ILE A 102 13.25 -16.37 24.52
C ILE A 102 14.16 -17.27 23.66
N ASN A 103 14.02 -18.58 23.78
CA ASN A 103 14.86 -19.53 23.05
C ASN A 103 14.50 -19.63 21.58
N TRP A 104 13.23 -19.43 21.22
CA TRP A 104 12.73 -19.61 19.86
C TRP A 104 12.64 -18.31 19.04
N ILE A 105 12.70 -17.13 19.64
CA ILE A 105 12.46 -15.86 18.94
C ILE A 105 13.37 -15.64 17.75
N ASP A 106 14.67 -15.99 17.86
CA ASP A 106 15.60 -15.82 16.74
C ASP A 106 15.31 -16.80 15.58
N TYR A 107 14.71 -17.97 15.88
CA TYR A 107 14.17 -18.89 14.85
C TYR A 107 12.96 -18.30 14.16
N ILE A 108 12.03 -17.79 14.94
CA ILE A 108 10.78 -17.16 14.43
C ILE A 108 11.11 -15.99 13.50
N THR A 109 11.94 -15.06 13.96
CA THR A 109 12.35 -13.91 13.14
C THR A 109 13.20 -14.33 11.95
N GLY A 110 14.07 -15.32 12.10
CA GLY A 110 14.90 -15.87 11.02
C GLY A 110 14.09 -16.54 9.92
N ILE A 111 13.02 -17.27 10.26
CA ILE A 111 12.10 -17.87 9.29
C ILE A 111 11.35 -16.78 8.51
N LEU A 112 10.87 -15.75 9.19
CA LEU A 112 10.12 -14.67 8.55
C LEU A 112 10.98 -13.78 7.64
N CYS A 113 12.27 -13.61 7.96
CA CYS A 113 13.20 -12.80 7.17
C CYS A 113 13.94 -13.60 6.09
N SER A 114 14.07 -14.92 6.24
CA SER A 114 14.68 -15.77 5.21
C SER A 114 13.77 -15.82 3.99
N GLY A 115 14.29 -15.49 2.80
CA GLY A 115 13.60 -15.76 1.55
C GLY A 115 13.38 -17.28 1.39
N ARG A 116 12.34 -17.65 0.63
CA ARG A 116 12.12 -19.06 0.23
C ARG A 116 13.28 -19.68 -0.55
N ASP A 117 14.20 -18.85 -1.02
CA ASP A 117 15.28 -19.22 -1.94
C ASP A 117 16.56 -19.71 -1.24
N GLY A 118 16.59 -19.73 0.08
CA GLY A 118 17.75 -20.21 0.84
C GLY A 118 17.55 -21.58 1.44
N PHE A 119 18.44 -22.52 1.14
CA PHE A 119 18.54 -23.83 1.79
C PHE A 119 18.60 -23.78 3.33
N SER A 120 18.93 -22.62 3.89
CA SER A 120 19.08 -22.39 5.33
C SER A 120 17.76 -22.14 6.10
N GLY A 121 16.59 -22.23 5.44
CA GLY A 121 15.29 -21.94 6.05
C GLY A 121 14.50 -23.18 6.41
N ARG A 122 14.53 -24.25 5.59
CA ARG A 122 13.66 -25.42 5.77
C ARG A 122 13.98 -26.23 7.01
N GLU A 123 15.23 -26.37 7.39
CA GLU A 123 15.62 -27.05 8.62
C GLU A 123 15.06 -26.35 9.86
N LYS A 124 15.04 -25.04 9.87
CA LYS A 124 14.43 -24.24 10.94
C LYS A 124 12.91 -24.38 10.94
N GLU A 125 12.30 -24.39 9.76
CA GLU A 125 10.86 -24.61 9.59
C GLU A 125 10.46 -25.97 10.14
N HIS A 126 11.17 -27.07 9.78
CA HIS A 126 10.96 -28.40 10.32
C HIS A 126 11.16 -28.45 11.84
N GLN A 127 12.22 -27.84 12.34
CA GLN A 127 12.51 -27.81 13.77
C GLN A 127 11.39 -27.08 14.54
N PHE A 128 10.91 -25.94 14.05
CA PHE A 128 9.83 -25.20 14.70
C PHE A 128 8.50 -25.97 14.67
N LEU A 129 8.16 -26.58 13.52
CA LEU A 129 6.89 -27.31 13.33
C LEU A 129 6.78 -28.52 14.24
N TYR A 130 7.84 -29.33 14.31
CA TYR A 130 7.80 -30.62 14.99
C TYR A 130 8.38 -30.62 16.40
N SER A 131 8.89 -29.48 16.88
CA SER A 131 9.36 -29.42 18.27
C SER A 131 8.20 -29.29 19.26
N PRO A 132 8.08 -30.21 20.23
CA PRO A 132 7.10 -30.09 21.30
C PRO A 132 7.44 -28.96 22.29
N PHE A 133 8.60 -28.33 22.15
CA PHE A 133 9.09 -27.22 22.99
C PHE A 133 9.00 -25.87 22.29
N ALA A 134 8.44 -25.79 21.08
CA ALA A 134 8.14 -24.53 20.46
C ALA A 134 7.01 -23.81 21.24
N PRO A 135 7.12 -22.47 21.42
CA PRO A 135 6.08 -21.74 22.14
C PRO A 135 4.75 -21.81 21.37
N ARG A 136 3.65 -21.71 22.12
CA ARG A 136 2.29 -21.67 21.55
C ARG A 136 1.52 -20.54 22.22
N GLY A 137 0.92 -19.68 21.41
CA GLY A 137 0.03 -18.60 21.82
C GLY A 137 -1.37 -18.78 21.26
N ALA A 138 -2.30 -17.91 21.62
CA ALA A 138 -3.70 -18.01 21.24
C ALA A 138 -3.94 -17.90 19.73
N HIS A 139 -3.23 -16.96 19.06
CA HIS A 139 -3.32 -16.82 17.61
C HIS A 139 -2.81 -18.07 16.88
N MET A 140 -1.69 -18.63 17.33
CA MET A 140 -1.14 -19.87 16.77
C MET A 140 -2.10 -21.05 16.94
N GLU A 141 -2.70 -21.21 18.12
CA GLU A 141 -3.66 -22.27 18.40
C GLU A 141 -4.94 -22.13 17.59
N ASN A 142 -5.46 -20.91 17.47
CA ASN A 142 -6.62 -20.62 16.63
C ASN A 142 -6.34 -20.96 15.16
N TYR A 143 -5.17 -20.58 14.64
CA TYR A 143 -4.79 -20.96 13.27
C TYR A 143 -4.74 -22.48 13.07
N LEU A 144 -4.07 -23.20 13.97
CA LEU A 144 -3.99 -24.66 13.91
C LEU A 144 -5.37 -25.31 13.96
N ALA A 145 -6.30 -24.77 14.74
CA ALA A 145 -7.68 -25.26 14.82
C ALA A 145 -8.50 -25.02 13.53
N THR A 146 -8.07 -24.10 12.66
CA THR A 146 -8.73 -23.86 11.36
C THR A 146 -8.24 -24.76 10.24
N LEU A 147 -7.12 -25.49 10.45
CA LEU A 147 -6.57 -26.38 9.45
C LEU A 147 -7.45 -27.65 9.31
N ASP A 148 -7.67 -28.07 8.08
CA ASP A 148 -8.34 -29.33 7.71
C ASP A 148 -7.35 -30.46 7.41
N HIS A 149 -6.07 -30.23 7.63
CA HIS A 149 -4.95 -31.15 7.42
C HIS A 149 -3.90 -30.98 8.53
N ASP A 150 -3.00 -31.96 8.65
CA ASP A 150 -1.84 -31.83 9.52
C ASP A 150 -0.94 -30.65 9.07
N PRO A 151 -0.43 -29.82 10.00
CA PRO A 151 0.42 -28.70 9.65
C PRO A 151 1.66 -29.11 8.85
N THR A 152 1.97 -28.35 7.81
CA THR A 152 3.12 -28.56 6.93
C THR A 152 4.15 -27.43 7.06
N THR A 153 5.30 -27.56 6.42
CA THR A 153 6.30 -26.50 6.39
C THR A 153 5.78 -25.22 5.72
N ASP A 154 4.75 -25.32 4.87
CA ASP A 154 4.11 -24.13 4.27
C ASP A 154 3.28 -23.34 5.30
N ASP A 155 2.87 -23.96 6.41
CA ASP A 155 2.16 -23.31 7.51
C ASP A 155 3.08 -22.61 8.50
N VAL A 156 4.38 -22.89 8.48
CA VAL A 156 5.31 -22.41 9.50
C VAL A 156 5.42 -20.87 9.49
N ARG A 157 5.34 -20.24 8.31
CA ARG A 157 5.38 -18.76 8.22
C ARG A 157 4.15 -18.13 8.86
N PHE A 158 2.97 -18.75 8.71
CA PHE A 158 1.77 -18.32 9.42
C PHE A 158 1.95 -18.48 10.92
N LEU A 159 2.41 -19.64 11.37
CA LEU A 159 2.68 -19.89 12.79
C LEU A 159 3.69 -18.91 13.37
N CYS A 160 4.78 -18.60 12.66
CA CYS A 160 5.75 -17.59 13.09
C CYS A 160 5.16 -16.18 13.11
N SER A 161 4.31 -15.83 12.15
CA SER A 161 3.61 -14.53 12.13
C SER A 161 2.64 -14.41 13.30
N PHE A 162 1.88 -15.46 13.58
CA PHE A 162 0.97 -15.51 14.74
C PHE A 162 1.73 -15.55 16.07
N ALA A 163 2.91 -16.16 16.12
CA ALA A 163 3.78 -16.08 17.30
C ALA A 163 4.20 -14.63 17.63
N LEU A 164 4.50 -13.82 16.61
CA LEU A 164 4.77 -12.40 16.83
C LEU A 164 3.51 -11.62 17.22
N ALA A 165 2.32 -11.98 16.68
CA ALA A 165 1.06 -11.40 17.11
C ALA A 165 0.75 -11.73 18.58
N ASP A 166 0.93 -12.98 19.00
CA ASP A 166 0.80 -13.40 20.38
C ASP A 166 1.70 -12.59 21.33
N LEU A 167 2.97 -12.39 20.96
CA LEU A 167 3.90 -11.56 21.75
C LEU A 167 3.50 -10.08 21.74
N ALA A 168 2.98 -9.57 20.62
CA ALA A 168 2.50 -8.19 20.52
C ALA A 168 1.30 -7.96 21.45
N ASP A 169 0.36 -8.90 21.52
CA ASP A 169 -0.77 -8.83 22.45
C ASP A 169 -0.29 -8.79 23.91
N TYR A 170 0.70 -9.61 24.27
CA TYR A 170 1.31 -9.56 25.59
C TYR A 170 1.93 -8.19 25.88
N ILE A 171 2.71 -7.64 24.92
CA ILE A 171 3.33 -6.31 25.08
C ILE A 171 2.27 -5.24 25.28
N THR A 172 1.23 -5.23 24.45
CA THR A 172 0.15 -4.24 24.48
C THR A 172 -0.64 -4.32 25.80
N ALA A 173 -0.94 -5.54 26.25
CA ALA A 173 -1.74 -5.74 27.45
C ALA A 173 -0.98 -5.42 28.74
N VAL A 174 0.32 -5.75 28.81
CA VAL A 174 1.06 -5.77 30.09
C VAL A 174 2.15 -4.71 30.18
N PHE A 175 2.78 -4.35 29.06
CA PHE A 175 3.99 -3.53 29.07
C PHE A 175 3.76 -2.10 28.55
N ASP A 176 3.10 -1.95 27.40
CA ASP A 176 2.86 -0.64 26.77
C ASP A 176 1.60 -0.66 25.90
N THR A 177 0.54 -0.03 26.37
CA THR A 177 -0.75 0.06 25.66
C THR A 177 -0.69 0.83 24.34
N ASN A 178 0.37 1.59 24.07
CA ASN A 178 0.60 2.29 22.81
C ASN A 178 1.35 1.44 21.78
N PHE A 179 1.78 0.23 22.16
CA PHE A 179 2.46 -0.68 21.24
C PHE A 179 1.46 -1.33 20.28
N SER A 180 1.84 -1.43 19.01
CA SER A 180 1.10 -2.18 18.00
C SER A 180 2.07 -2.81 17.02
N LEU A 181 1.89 -4.10 16.72
CA LEU A 181 2.58 -4.77 15.63
C LEU A 181 1.78 -4.55 14.35
N ILE A 182 2.23 -3.60 13.51
CA ILE A 182 1.51 -3.21 12.31
C ILE A 182 1.80 -4.19 11.19
N ARG A 183 0.74 -4.79 10.65
CA ARG A 183 0.72 -5.60 9.46
C ARG A 183 0.18 -4.80 8.27
N TYR A 184 0.11 -5.42 7.10
CA TYR A 184 -0.44 -4.76 5.92
C TYR A 184 -1.92 -4.39 6.13
N ALA A 185 -2.30 -3.20 5.66
CA ALA A 185 -3.67 -2.64 5.68
C ALA A 185 -4.30 -2.39 7.06
N GLU A 186 -3.55 -2.45 8.14
CA GLU A 186 -4.03 -2.01 9.44
C GLU A 186 -4.02 -0.48 9.53
N SER A 187 -5.16 0.13 9.84
CA SER A 187 -5.26 1.56 10.10
C SER A 187 -5.16 1.82 11.61
N LEU A 188 -4.22 2.67 11.99
CA LEU A 188 -4.18 3.19 13.34
C LEU A 188 -5.06 4.44 13.39
N THR A 189 -6.19 4.35 14.09
CA THR A 189 -7.06 5.50 14.32
C THR A 189 -6.40 6.45 15.31
N VAL A 190 -6.52 7.75 15.02
CA VAL A 190 -6.21 8.80 16.00
C VAL A 190 -7.45 9.00 16.85
N ASP A 191 -7.32 8.80 18.16
CA ASP A 191 -8.32 9.29 19.09
C ASP A 191 -8.36 10.82 19.06
N GLU A 192 -9.49 11.39 19.44
CA GLU A 192 -9.70 12.83 19.60
C GLU A 192 -8.89 13.37 20.80
N ARG A 193 -7.54 13.41 20.65
CA ARG A 193 -6.63 13.82 21.72
C ARG A 193 -6.18 15.25 21.57
N THR A 194 -6.00 15.93 22.68
CA THR A 194 -5.25 17.20 22.71
C THR A 194 -3.75 16.91 22.57
N PHE A 195 -2.97 17.92 22.16
CA PHE A 195 -1.51 17.75 22.12
C PHE A 195 -0.92 17.49 23.51
N ALA A 196 -1.48 18.07 24.56
CA ALA A 196 -1.08 17.81 25.95
C ALA A 196 -1.26 16.34 26.37
N ASP A 197 -2.28 15.65 25.86
CA ASP A 197 -2.49 14.22 26.12
C ASP A 197 -1.49 13.36 25.34
N ILE A 198 -1.13 13.77 24.12
CA ILE A 198 -0.07 13.15 23.33
C ILE A 198 1.29 13.32 24.03
N GLU A 199 1.61 14.53 24.55
CA GLU A 199 2.87 14.77 25.29
C GLU A 199 3.05 13.84 26.50
N LYS A 200 1.98 13.50 27.22
CA LYS A 200 2.03 12.57 28.37
C LYS A 200 2.44 11.15 27.97
N GLN A 201 2.24 10.77 26.71
CA GLN A 201 2.49 9.43 26.21
C GLN A 201 3.86 9.27 25.50
N ILE A 202 4.59 10.37 25.27
CA ILE A 202 5.89 10.34 24.57
C ILE A 202 6.92 9.46 25.31
N ASP A 203 6.83 9.36 26.65
CA ASP A 203 7.72 8.55 27.46
C ASP A 203 7.16 7.14 27.72
N SER A 204 6.62 6.50 26.67
CA SER A 204 6.10 5.15 26.77
C SER A 204 7.20 4.12 27.07
N PRO A 205 6.89 3.01 27.77
CA PRO A 205 7.88 2.00 28.17
C PRO A 205 8.66 1.43 26.98
N VAL A 206 7.99 1.19 25.85
CA VAL A 206 8.67 0.68 24.64
C VAL A 206 9.65 1.71 24.08
N LEU A 207 9.29 3.00 24.08
CA LEU A 207 10.17 4.04 23.56
C LEU A 207 11.39 4.25 24.47
N GLU A 208 11.21 4.27 25.80
CA GLU A 208 12.33 4.43 26.75
C GLU A 208 13.23 3.20 26.80
N ASP A 209 12.65 2.01 26.85
CA ASP A 209 13.44 0.80 27.10
C ASP A 209 14.03 0.18 25.84
N PHE A 210 13.36 0.28 24.72
CA PHE A 210 13.77 -0.41 23.49
C PHE A 210 14.16 0.53 22.35
N TYR A 211 13.49 1.67 22.21
CA TYR A 211 13.77 2.59 21.11
C TYR A 211 14.91 3.57 21.42
N LYS A 212 14.99 4.10 22.64
CA LYS A 212 16.11 4.97 23.04
C LYS A 212 17.47 4.34 22.84
N PRO A 213 17.74 3.07 23.21
CA PRO A 213 19.01 2.42 22.91
C PRO A 213 19.31 2.29 21.40
N VAL A 214 18.26 2.19 20.56
CA VAL A 214 18.43 2.23 19.10
C VAL A 214 18.93 3.62 18.66
N LEU A 215 18.30 4.70 19.14
CA LEU A 215 18.71 6.05 18.83
C LEU A 215 20.15 6.32 19.30
N GLU A 216 20.52 5.91 20.51
CA GLU A 216 21.87 6.06 21.07
C GLU A 216 22.92 5.29 20.25
N ARG A 217 22.58 4.12 19.73
CA ARG A 217 23.46 3.32 18.87
C ARG A 217 23.71 3.96 17.51
N PHE A 218 22.66 4.45 16.84
CA PHE A 218 22.78 5.03 15.50
C PHE A 218 23.25 6.49 15.49
N PHE A 219 22.90 7.23 16.54
CA PHE A 219 23.15 8.66 16.68
C PHE A 219 23.83 8.99 18.01
N PRO A 220 25.02 8.42 18.30
CA PRO A 220 25.79 8.81 19.47
C PRO A 220 26.20 10.29 19.36
N GLN A 221 26.48 10.95 20.48
CA GLN A 221 26.82 12.38 20.52
C GLN A 221 28.00 12.76 19.59
N SER A 222 28.88 11.82 19.30
CA SER A 222 30.03 11.98 18.38
C SER A 222 29.62 11.96 16.90
N LYS A 223 28.38 11.55 16.56
CA LYS A 223 27.94 11.36 15.16
C LYS A 223 27.98 12.65 14.35
N LEU A 224 27.62 13.77 14.96
CA LEU A 224 27.59 15.09 14.32
C LEU A 224 28.65 16.00 14.94
N SER A 225 29.91 15.70 14.64
CA SER A 225 31.08 16.43 15.20
C SER A 225 31.48 17.66 14.40
N GLY A 226 30.98 17.84 13.16
CA GLY A 226 31.28 19.00 12.29
C GLY A 226 30.66 20.31 12.77
N GLU A 227 31.07 21.43 12.15
CA GLU A 227 30.51 22.77 12.39
C GLU A 227 29.20 23.01 11.64
N ASN A 228 28.97 22.28 10.55
CA ASN A 228 27.81 22.47 9.68
C ASN A 228 26.53 21.87 10.29
N GLN A 229 25.43 22.61 10.17
CA GLN A 229 24.12 22.10 10.57
C GLN A 229 23.68 20.94 9.69
N THR A 230 22.97 19.98 10.29
CA THR A 230 22.35 18.84 9.61
C THR A 230 20.82 18.98 9.62
N ILE A 231 20.20 18.81 8.47
CA ILE A 231 18.74 18.73 8.40
C ILE A 231 18.29 17.30 8.70
N VAL A 232 17.33 17.16 9.62
CA VAL A 232 16.75 15.89 10.03
C VAL A 232 15.29 15.88 9.64
N CYS A 233 14.93 14.99 8.71
CA CYS A 233 13.58 14.85 8.18
C CYS A 233 12.96 13.54 8.68
N ILE A 234 11.92 13.63 9.49
CA ILE A 234 11.22 12.49 10.07
C ILE A 234 9.91 12.30 9.32
N SER A 235 9.73 11.12 8.72
CA SER A 235 8.48 10.78 8.02
C SER A 235 7.42 10.33 9.01
N VAL A 236 6.24 10.94 8.98
CA VAL A 236 5.07 10.58 9.80
C VAL A 236 3.93 10.17 8.86
N PRO A 237 3.95 8.93 8.35
CA PRO A 237 2.93 8.48 7.39
C PRO A 237 1.57 8.24 8.03
N PHE A 238 1.53 7.78 9.29
CA PHE A 238 0.32 7.39 10.01
C PHE A 238 0.35 7.93 11.44
N ALA A 239 -0.80 7.99 12.08
CA ALA A 239 -0.96 8.41 13.47
C ALA A 239 -0.05 7.66 14.45
N GLY A 240 0.05 6.35 14.29
CA GLY A 240 0.85 5.49 15.17
C GLY A 240 2.36 5.77 15.16
N THR A 241 2.85 6.48 14.13
CA THR A 241 4.28 6.88 14.06
C THR A 241 4.56 8.21 14.75
N PHE A 242 3.52 8.95 15.15
CA PHE A 242 3.69 10.33 15.62
C PHE A 242 4.40 10.41 16.98
N LEU A 243 4.05 9.55 17.93
CA LEU A 243 4.73 9.52 19.24
C LEU A 243 6.22 9.25 19.11
N SER A 244 6.59 8.25 18.34
CA SER A 244 8.00 7.89 18.10
C SER A 244 8.73 8.95 17.27
N ALA A 245 8.03 9.65 16.37
CA ALA A 245 8.59 10.80 15.65
C ALA A 245 8.94 11.96 16.61
N LEU A 246 8.03 12.30 17.52
CA LEU A 246 8.28 13.32 18.55
C LEU A 246 9.39 12.90 19.51
N TYR A 247 9.43 11.61 19.90
CA TYR A 247 10.51 11.05 20.72
C TYR A 247 11.87 11.17 20.01
N THR A 248 11.92 10.82 18.73
CA THR A 248 13.11 10.95 17.88
C THR A 248 13.55 12.41 17.77
N ALA A 249 12.62 13.31 17.48
CA ALA A 249 12.89 14.74 17.38
C ALA A 249 13.47 15.32 18.67
N ARG A 250 12.86 14.96 19.83
CA ARG A 250 13.35 15.34 21.17
C ARG A 250 14.78 14.81 21.42
N TYR A 251 15.04 13.57 21.04
CA TYR A 251 16.38 12.99 21.17
C TYR A 251 17.41 13.80 20.37
N PHE A 252 17.14 14.11 19.11
CA PHE A 252 18.05 14.91 18.28
C PHE A 252 18.29 16.31 18.85
N LYS A 253 17.24 17.02 19.22
CA LYS A 253 17.35 18.37 19.78
C LYS A 253 18.12 18.37 21.13
N LYS A 254 17.87 17.38 21.98
CA LYS A 254 18.57 17.25 23.27
C LYS A 254 20.03 16.85 23.11
N THR A 255 20.37 16.00 22.14
CA THR A 255 21.71 15.45 21.95
C THR A 255 22.62 16.39 21.16
N PHE A 256 22.07 17.06 20.13
CA PHE A 256 22.87 17.84 19.16
C PHE A 256 22.59 19.34 19.20
N GLY A 257 21.54 19.80 19.87
CA GLY A 257 21.21 21.22 20.02
C GLY A 257 21.09 21.96 18.69
N ASP A 258 21.79 23.08 18.55
CA ASP A 258 21.75 23.94 17.37
C ASP A 258 22.47 23.37 16.12
N LYS A 259 23.09 22.20 16.24
CA LYS A 259 23.69 21.49 15.09
C LYS A 259 22.68 20.80 14.20
N VAL A 260 21.43 20.69 14.63
CA VAL A 260 20.35 20.06 13.87
C VAL A 260 19.17 20.99 13.67
N VAL A 261 18.54 20.85 12.50
CA VAL A 261 17.23 21.42 12.19
C VAL A 261 16.30 20.24 11.94
N VAL A 262 15.31 20.07 12.80
CA VAL A 262 14.46 18.86 12.82
C VAL A 262 13.07 19.19 12.31
N GLY A 263 12.59 18.43 11.33
CA GLY A 263 11.25 18.60 10.80
C GLY A 263 10.52 17.30 10.55
N ILE A 264 9.21 17.40 10.45
CA ILE A 264 8.30 16.30 10.13
C ILE A 264 7.55 16.56 8.82
N GLY A 265 7.19 15.48 8.14
CA GLY A 265 6.33 15.45 6.95
C GLY A 265 5.67 14.08 6.81
N GLY A 266 4.89 13.88 5.75
CA GLY A 266 4.26 12.59 5.44
C GLY A 266 2.74 12.61 5.48
N GLY A 267 2.10 11.46 5.29
CA GLY A 267 0.65 11.33 5.12
C GLY A 267 -0.17 11.92 6.27
N PHE A 268 0.13 11.53 7.51
CA PHE A 268 -0.54 12.04 8.70
C PHE A 268 -0.40 13.57 8.87
N VAL A 269 0.78 14.09 8.52
CA VAL A 269 1.03 15.54 8.53
C VAL A 269 0.17 16.26 7.50
N ASN A 270 0.04 15.70 6.31
CA ASN A 270 -0.71 16.29 5.21
C ASN A 270 -2.23 16.30 5.43
N THR A 271 -2.74 15.32 6.16
CA THR A 271 -4.17 15.18 6.46
C THR A 271 -4.51 15.78 7.82
N GLU A 272 -4.14 15.09 8.89
CA GLU A 272 -4.59 15.40 10.25
C GLU A 272 -3.91 16.66 10.84
N LEU A 273 -2.62 16.87 10.55
CA LEU A 273 -1.83 17.97 11.12
C LEU A 273 -1.75 19.21 10.21
N ARG A 274 -2.54 19.28 9.14
CA ARG A 274 -2.47 20.39 8.19
C ARG A 274 -2.74 21.77 8.83
N GLU A 275 -3.61 21.80 9.83
CA GLU A 275 -3.94 23.01 10.57
C GLU A 275 -3.20 23.14 11.92
N ALA A 276 -2.31 22.21 12.26
CA ALA A 276 -1.64 22.19 13.55
C ALA A 276 -0.78 23.44 13.77
N ARG A 277 -1.13 24.24 14.77
CA ARG A 277 -0.43 25.48 15.17
C ARG A 277 -0.05 25.48 16.65
N GLU A 278 0.01 24.29 17.26
CA GLU A 278 0.35 24.13 18.67
C GLU A 278 1.79 24.59 18.94
N PRO A 279 2.02 25.72 19.65
CA PRO A 279 3.37 26.23 19.88
C PRO A 279 4.28 25.26 20.62
N ALA A 280 3.71 24.38 21.44
CA ALA A 280 4.46 23.35 22.19
C ALA A 280 5.18 22.36 21.28
N LEU A 281 4.76 22.20 20.02
CA LEU A 281 5.52 21.43 19.02
C LEU A 281 6.95 21.94 18.83
N GLY A 282 7.19 23.25 19.01
CA GLY A 282 8.51 23.85 18.94
C GLY A 282 9.55 23.31 19.92
N LYS A 283 9.09 22.58 20.98
CA LYS A 283 9.99 21.84 21.87
C LYS A 283 10.65 20.64 21.17
N TYR A 284 9.99 20.09 20.12
CA TYR A 284 10.35 18.87 19.41
C TYR A 284 10.89 19.15 18.00
N ILE A 285 10.20 19.99 17.24
CA ILE A 285 10.48 20.22 15.83
C ILE A 285 10.68 21.71 15.52
N ASP A 286 11.41 21.99 14.46
CA ASP A 286 11.63 23.35 13.95
C ASP A 286 10.65 23.65 12.81
N PHE A 287 10.24 22.61 12.03
CA PHE A 287 9.30 22.81 10.92
C PHE A 287 8.39 21.60 10.66
N ILE A 288 7.28 21.90 10.00
CA ILE A 288 6.40 20.92 9.32
C ILE A 288 6.50 21.20 7.82
N SER A 289 6.82 20.18 7.02
CA SER A 289 6.79 20.24 5.56
C SER A 289 5.55 19.51 5.02
N TYR A 290 4.73 20.21 4.25
CA TYR A 290 3.50 19.68 3.68
C TYR A 290 3.69 19.19 2.25
N ASP A 291 2.78 18.33 1.82
CA ASP A 291 2.67 17.76 0.47
C ASP A 291 3.95 17.00 0.07
N ARG A 292 4.47 17.21 -1.15
CA ARG A 292 5.66 16.50 -1.68
C ARG A 292 6.97 16.90 -1.00
N GLY A 293 6.99 18.09 -0.42
CA GLY A 293 8.16 18.63 0.27
C GLY A 293 9.24 19.24 -0.63
N TYR A 294 9.34 18.87 -1.90
CA TYR A 294 10.44 19.33 -2.77
C TYR A 294 10.46 20.86 -2.93
N GLY A 295 9.31 21.46 -3.21
CA GLY A 295 9.16 22.91 -3.29
C GLY A 295 9.37 23.59 -1.95
N SER A 296 8.94 22.95 -0.85
CA SER A 296 9.16 23.45 0.52
C SER A 296 10.65 23.55 0.83
N PHE A 297 11.40 22.50 0.57
CA PHE A 297 12.86 22.51 0.77
C PHE A 297 13.57 23.49 -0.17
N PHE A 298 13.14 23.60 -1.43
CA PHE A 298 13.67 24.60 -2.36
C PHE A 298 13.51 26.01 -1.81
N ALA A 299 12.31 26.39 -1.39
CA ALA A 299 12.03 27.73 -0.89
C ALA A 299 12.79 28.01 0.43
N TYR A 300 12.76 27.06 1.37
CA TYR A 300 13.41 27.18 2.67
C TYR A 300 14.94 27.32 2.56
N LEU A 301 15.57 26.46 1.78
CA LEU A 301 17.03 26.39 1.69
C LEU A 301 17.62 27.54 0.85
N ASN A 302 16.93 27.98 -0.21
CA ASN A 302 17.44 29.07 -1.06
C ASN A 302 17.18 30.45 -0.48
N LYS A 303 16.05 30.67 0.17
CA LYS A 303 15.57 32.03 0.51
C LYS A 303 15.45 32.28 2.02
N GLY A 304 15.69 31.26 2.83
CA GLY A 304 15.71 31.36 4.30
C GLY A 304 14.31 31.41 4.92
N THR A 305 14.24 31.98 6.14
CA THR A 305 13.08 31.82 7.04
C THR A 305 12.04 32.93 6.97
N SER A 306 12.13 33.87 6.03
CA SER A 306 11.13 34.93 5.91
C SER A 306 9.79 34.36 5.41
N GLN A 307 8.67 34.81 5.97
CA GLN A 307 7.32 34.29 5.69
C GLN A 307 6.98 34.23 4.19
N ASN A 308 7.44 35.20 3.39
CA ASN A 308 7.20 35.20 1.95
C ASN A 308 7.95 34.11 1.17
N HIS A 309 8.82 33.35 1.83
CA HIS A 309 9.65 32.31 1.23
C HIS A 309 9.38 30.91 1.80
N LEU A 310 8.38 30.77 2.69
CA LEU A 310 8.01 29.47 3.30
C LEU A 310 6.88 28.79 2.50
N TYR A 311 7.19 28.29 1.33
CA TYR A 311 6.23 27.52 0.53
C TYR A 311 5.92 26.19 1.16
N LYS A 312 4.64 25.98 1.53
CA LYS A 312 4.14 24.71 2.14
C LYS A 312 5.00 24.24 3.32
N MET A 313 5.54 25.16 4.12
CA MET A 313 6.34 24.86 5.30
C MET A 313 5.95 25.77 6.46
N ARG A 314 5.58 25.18 7.59
CA ARG A 314 5.29 25.90 8.86
C ARG A 314 6.50 25.84 9.75
N LEU A 315 6.90 26.96 10.35
CA LEU A 315 8.01 27.02 11.30
C LEU A 315 7.51 27.18 12.74
N PHE A 316 8.21 26.54 13.66
CA PHE A 316 8.06 26.67 15.11
C PHE A 316 9.31 27.38 15.65
N ASN A 317 9.18 28.64 16.00
CA ASN A 317 10.30 29.46 16.42
C ASN A 317 10.68 29.23 17.89
N LYS A 318 11.94 29.47 18.23
CA LYS A 318 12.47 29.33 19.62
C LYS A 318 11.76 30.28 20.63
N ASP A 319 11.19 31.37 20.17
CA ASP A 319 10.44 32.32 21.00
C ASP A 319 8.98 31.90 21.27
N GLY A 320 8.58 30.71 20.78
CA GLY A 320 7.24 30.16 20.92
C GLY A 320 6.25 30.67 19.87
N THR A 321 6.69 31.45 18.89
CA THR A 321 5.84 31.87 17.77
C THR A 321 5.78 30.81 16.68
N VAL A 322 4.67 30.78 15.95
CA VAL A 322 4.47 29.88 14.79
C VAL A 322 4.35 30.73 13.53
N THR A 323 5.15 30.43 12.52
CA THR A 323 5.08 31.08 11.22
C THR A 323 4.35 30.18 10.22
N ASP A 324 3.23 30.67 9.71
CA ASP A 324 2.39 29.94 8.76
C ASP A 324 3.02 29.87 7.36
N PRO A 325 2.72 28.78 6.60
CA PRO A 325 3.21 28.62 5.25
C PRO A 325 2.55 29.61 4.26
N ALA A 326 3.29 29.96 3.21
CA ALA A 326 2.70 30.40 1.96
C ALA A 326 2.25 29.17 1.16
N TRP A 327 0.98 29.14 0.73
CA TRP A 327 0.47 28.01 -0.05
C TRP A 327 0.76 28.13 -1.55
N HIS A 328 1.18 29.32 -2.02
CA HIS A 328 1.55 29.60 -3.41
C HIS A 328 2.91 30.30 -3.48
N HIS A 329 3.77 29.77 -4.35
CA HIS A 329 5.09 30.34 -4.65
C HIS A 329 5.55 29.84 -6.03
N GLN A 330 5.46 30.65 -7.05
CA GLN A 330 5.63 30.25 -8.45
C GLN A 330 6.93 29.48 -8.73
N GLU A 331 8.08 29.93 -8.21
CA GLU A 331 9.37 29.27 -8.44
C GLU A 331 9.41 27.91 -7.75
N ALA A 332 8.92 27.81 -6.50
CA ALA A 332 8.87 26.55 -5.75
C ALA A 332 7.89 25.54 -6.37
N GLU A 333 6.75 26.00 -6.88
CA GLU A 333 5.79 25.16 -7.61
C GLU A 333 6.39 24.61 -8.91
N THR A 334 7.11 25.46 -9.65
CA THR A 334 7.80 25.05 -10.88
C THR A 334 8.89 24.03 -10.57
N PHE A 335 9.70 24.28 -9.55
CA PHE A 335 10.73 23.35 -9.08
C PHE A 335 10.13 22.02 -8.62
N GLU A 336 9.06 22.07 -7.81
CA GLU A 336 8.37 20.87 -7.31
C GLU A 336 7.80 20.02 -8.45
N ALA A 337 7.18 20.66 -9.45
CA ALA A 337 6.63 19.96 -10.60
C ALA A 337 7.72 19.26 -11.45
N ALA A 338 8.85 19.94 -11.67
CA ALA A 338 9.99 19.35 -12.38
C ALA A 338 10.62 18.20 -11.56
N THR A 339 10.83 18.42 -10.28
CA THR A 339 11.43 17.44 -9.37
C THR A 339 10.53 16.21 -9.23
N THR A 340 9.22 16.35 -9.12
CA THR A 340 8.28 15.22 -9.08
C THR A 340 8.41 14.31 -10.30
N LYS A 341 8.67 14.89 -11.47
CA LYS A 341 8.88 14.12 -12.69
C LYS A 341 10.23 13.37 -12.69
N GLU A 342 11.27 13.99 -12.17
CA GLU A 342 12.66 13.56 -12.36
C GLU A 342 13.26 12.82 -11.16
N ASN A 343 12.74 13.01 -9.95
CA ASN A 343 13.27 12.38 -8.74
C ASN A 343 12.96 10.90 -8.70
N MET A 344 13.97 10.10 -8.36
CA MET A 344 13.86 8.63 -8.27
C MET A 344 14.07 8.18 -6.83
N PRO A 345 13.41 7.09 -6.39
CA PRO A 345 13.63 6.55 -5.05
C PRO A 345 15.03 5.97 -4.92
N ASP A 346 15.69 6.24 -3.80
CA ASP A 346 17.02 5.73 -3.47
C ASP A 346 16.95 4.78 -2.26
N TYR A 347 17.19 3.49 -2.51
CA TYR A 347 17.17 2.41 -1.52
C TYR A 347 18.57 1.95 -1.13
N SER A 348 19.64 2.69 -1.46
CA SER A 348 21.03 2.28 -1.21
C SER A 348 21.31 1.96 0.25
N ASP A 349 20.68 2.68 1.19
CA ASP A 349 20.86 2.52 2.63
C ASP A 349 20.04 1.36 3.25
N ILE A 350 19.20 0.66 2.46
CA ILE A 350 18.25 -0.35 2.94
C ILE A 350 18.73 -1.77 2.64
N ASP A 351 18.63 -2.62 3.66
CA ASP A 351 18.80 -4.07 3.56
C ASP A 351 17.42 -4.76 3.62
N PHE A 352 16.89 -5.15 2.45
CA PHE A 352 15.58 -5.80 2.33
C PHE A 352 15.51 -7.19 3.00
N SER A 353 16.65 -7.86 3.23
CA SER A 353 16.68 -9.17 3.88
C SER A 353 16.23 -9.12 5.35
N ARG A 354 16.25 -7.94 5.95
CA ARG A 354 15.89 -7.72 7.36
C ARG A 354 14.39 -7.55 7.58
N TYR A 355 13.58 -7.38 6.52
CA TYR A 355 12.14 -7.13 6.64
C TYR A 355 11.37 -8.43 6.79
N PRO A 356 10.64 -8.64 7.93
CA PRO A 356 9.90 -9.86 8.16
C PRO A 356 8.65 -9.93 7.26
N ARG A 357 8.44 -11.06 6.63
CA ARG A 357 7.32 -11.33 5.73
C ARG A 357 6.17 -11.93 6.53
N LEU A 358 5.37 -11.07 7.16
CA LEU A 358 4.25 -11.46 8.03
C LEU A 358 3.07 -11.93 7.19
N CYS A 359 2.68 -13.19 7.37
CA CYS A 359 1.55 -13.82 6.69
C CYS A 359 0.43 -14.09 7.69
N ASP A 360 -0.78 -13.63 7.42
CA ASP A 360 -1.95 -13.81 8.28
C ASP A 360 -3.12 -14.48 7.57
N ASP A 361 -3.12 -14.55 6.25
CA ASP A 361 -4.15 -15.17 5.45
C ASP A 361 -3.56 -15.97 4.28
N ARG A 362 -4.23 -17.07 3.89
CA ARG A 362 -3.88 -17.91 2.75
C ARG A 362 -4.40 -17.39 1.41
N ASN A 363 -5.24 -16.36 1.43
CA ASN A 363 -5.78 -15.75 0.23
C ASN A 363 -4.65 -15.31 -0.71
N PRO A 364 -4.69 -15.67 -2.01
CA PRO A 364 -3.59 -15.35 -2.95
C PRO A 364 -3.25 -13.86 -3.02
N MET A 365 -4.25 -12.98 -2.94
CA MET A 365 -4.00 -11.54 -2.97
C MET A 365 -3.34 -11.04 -1.67
N HIS A 366 -3.72 -11.59 -0.52
CA HIS A 366 -3.04 -11.28 0.75
C HIS A 366 -1.60 -11.81 0.75
N ARG A 367 -1.37 -12.95 0.11
CA ARG A 367 -0.02 -13.51 -0.07
C ARG A 367 0.87 -12.63 -0.95
N ILE A 368 0.34 -12.01 -2.00
CA ILE A 368 1.13 -11.05 -2.80
C ILE A 368 1.58 -9.86 -1.94
N TRP A 369 0.76 -9.40 -1.00
CA TRP A 369 1.12 -8.31 -0.10
C TRP A 369 2.18 -8.71 0.93
N SER A 370 2.12 -9.91 1.46
CA SER A 370 2.91 -10.37 2.61
C SER A 370 4.17 -11.15 2.26
N ASP A 371 4.17 -11.94 1.17
CA ASP A 371 5.25 -12.86 0.85
C ASP A 371 6.47 -12.23 0.18
N GLY A 372 6.27 -11.09 -0.50
CA GLY A 372 7.30 -10.41 -1.26
C GLY A 372 8.08 -9.37 -0.46
N ALA A 373 9.36 -9.26 -0.75
CA ALA A 373 10.06 -8.01 -0.51
C ALA A 373 9.73 -7.09 -1.68
N TRP A 374 9.13 -5.93 -1.42
CA TRP A 374 8.65 -5.01 -2.45
C TRP A 374 9.45 -3.71 -2.45
N ILE A 375 10.03 -3.36 -3.59
CA ILE A 375 10.49 -2.00 -3.83
C ILE A 375 9.25 -1.16 -4.10
N LYS A 376 8.99 -0.14 -3.29
CA LYS A 376 7.84 0.74 -3.43
C LYS A 376 8.18 1.95 -4.31
N ALA A 377 7.33 2.22 -5.30
CA ALA A 377 7.49 3.37 -6.19
C ALA A 377 6.12 3.86 -6.66
N TYR A 378 6.05 4.99 -7.36
CA TYR A 378 4.85 5.45 -8.03
C TYR A 378 5.14 5.87 -9.48
N LEU A 379 4.22 5.54 -10.40
CA LEU A 379 4.26 6.00 -11.79
C LEU A 379 3.76 7.44 -11.91
N ALA A 380 2.85 7.83 -11.01
CA ALA A 380 2.33 9.18 -10.95
C ALA A 380 2.05 9.60 -9.50
N HIS A 381 2.30 10.85 -9.18
CA HIS A 381 1.81 11.48 -7.96
C HIS A 381 0.37 11.92 -8.16
N GLY A 382 -0.48 11.74 -7.15
CA GLY A 382 -1.89 12.13 -7.21
C GLY A 382 -2.78 11.22 -8.06
N CYS A 383 -4.07 11.49 -8.04
CA CYS A 383 -5.09 10.74 -8.76
C CYS A 383 -5.52 11.49 -10.02
N TYR A 384 -5.49 10.84 -11.19
CA TYR A 384 -5.92 11.46 -12.45
C TYR A 384 -7.43 11.75 -12.52
N TRP A 385 -8.25 11.10 -11.67
CA TRP A 385 -9.68 11.40 -11.56
C TRP A 385 -9.96 12.54 -10.58
N ALA A 386 -9.50 12.42 -9.33
CA ALA A 386 -9.57 13.43 -8.26
C ALA A 386 -10.94 14.12 -8.07
N LYS A 387 -12.07 13.40 -8.22
CA LYS A 387 -13.44 13.96 -8.16
C LYS A 387 -14.39 13.17 -7.26
N CYS A 388 -13.94 12.10 -6.62
CA CYS A 388 -14.80 11.32 -5.73
C CYS A 388 -15.25 12.17 -4.54
N ALA A 389 -16.54 12.09 -4.18
CA ALA A 389 -17.14 12.93 -3.15
C ALA A 389 -16.51 12.73 -1.77
N PHE A 390 -16.07 11.53 -1.48
CA PHE A 390 -15.50 11.13 -0.18
C PHE A 390 -13.99 11.36 -0.05
N CYS A 391 -13.27 11.58 -1.18
CA CYS A 391 -11.82 11.78 -1.17
C CYS A 391 -11.44 13.20 -0.76
N ASP A 392 -10.24 13.34 -0.18
CA ASP A 392 -9.59 14.62 0.18
C ASP A 392 -9.10 15.38 -1.06
N THR A 393 -10.02 15.70 -1.97
CA THR A 393 -9.75 16.29 -3.28
C THR A 393 -9.13 17.68 -3.23
N GLN A 394 -9.06 18.30 -2.05
CA GLN A 394 -8.38 19.59 -1.84
C GLN A 394 -6.88 19.41 -1.52
N LEU A 395 -6.43 18.18 -1.23
CA LEU A 395 -5.04 17.91 -0.87
C LEU A 395 -4.21 17.49 -2.08
N ASP A 396 -2.96 17.92 -2.10
CA ASP A 396 -2.02 17.72 -3.22
C ASP A 396 -1.81 16.23 -3.57
N TYR A 397 -1.80 15.33 -2.59
CA TYR A 397 -1.64 13.90 -2.84
C TYR A 397 -2.81 13.30 -3.63
N VAL A 398 -3.98 13.96 -3.68
CA VAL A 398 -5.11 13.60 -4.54
C VAL A 398 -5.13 14.44 -5.81
N CYS A 399 -5.15 15.78 -5.68
CA CYS A 399 -5.37 16.68 -6.84
C CYS A 399 -4.09 17.04 -7.61
N GLY A 400 -2.91 16.81 -7.04
CA GLY A 400 -1.62 17.19 -7.63
C GLY A 400 -1.10 16.22 -8.68
N PHE A 401 -1.96 15.72 -9.59
CA PHE A 401 -1.59 14.69 -10.56
C PHE A 401 -0.40 15.05 -11.44
N LYS A 402 0.64 14.20 -11.43
CA LYS A 402 1.85 14.36 -12.23
C LYS A 402 2.50 12.99 -12.52
N ILE A 403 2.64 12.65 -13.81
CA ILE A 403 3.34 11.43 -14.24
C ILE A 403 4.84 11.63 -14.10
N THR A 404 5.56 10.62 -13.58
CA THR A 404 7.02 10.55 -13.49
C THR A 404 7.66 10.28 -14.86
N ASP A 405 8.96 10.44 -14.98
CA ASP A 405 9.71 9.94 -16.15
C ASP A 405 9.79 8.41 -16.07
N ILE A 406 8.91 7.73 -16.80
CA ILE A 406 8.75 6.28 -16.74
C ILE A 406 10.02 5.54 -17.17
N GLN A 407 10.74 6.03 -18.18
CA GLN A 407 11.98 5.39 -18.63
C GLN A 407 13.06 5.47 -17.55
N ARG A 408 13.22 6.64 -16.96
CA ARG A 408 14.19 6.87 -15.88
C ARG A 408 13.83 6.08 -14.64
N LEU A 409 12.54 6.05 -14.27
CA LEU A 409 12.04 5.28 -13.13
C LEU A 409 12.31 3.77 -13.34
N TYR A 410 11.97 3.23 -14.53
CA TYR A 410 12.22 1.84 -14.85
C TYR A 410 13.70 1.47 -14.69
N ASN A 411 14.60 2.28 -15.26
CA ASN A 411 16.04 2.06 -15.17
C ASN A 411 16.54 2.09 -13.71
N SER A 412 16.05 3.03 -12.91
CA SER A 412 16.38 3.14 -11.48
C SER A 412 15.91 1.91 -10.70
N LEU A 413 14.65 1.49 -10.91
CA LEU A 413 14.08 0.32 -10.22
C LEU A 413 14.79 -0.97 -10.62
N LEU A 414 15.12 -1.15 -11.91
CA LEU A 414 15.85 -2.31 -12.38
C LEU A 414 17.28 -2.37 -11.78
N ALA A 415 17.96 -1.22 -11.68
CA ALA A 415 19.27 -1.14 -11.04
C ALA A 415 19.17 -1.52 -9.54
N THR A 416 18.20 -0.96 -8.82
CA THR A 416 17.92 -1.30 -7.43
C THR A 416 17.58 -2.79 -7.27
N ALA A 417 16.74 -3.34 -8.15
CA ALA A 417 16.35 -4.75 -8.11
C ALA A 417 17.56 -5.68 -8.23
N ARG A 418 18.47 -5.37 -9.16
CA ARG A 418 19.71 -6.14 -9.37
C ARG A 418 20.68 -6.02 -8.20
N GLU A 419 20.81 -4.82 -7.63
CA GLU A 419 21.69 -4.56 -6.47
C GLU A 419 21.19 -5.28 -5.22
N LYS A 420 19.87 -5.19 -4.95
CA LYS A 420 19.27 -5.70 -3.72
C LYS A 420 18.75 -7.14 -3.81
N GLY A 421 18.73 -7.74 -5.01
CA GLY A 421 18.15 -9.06 -5.25
C GLY A 421 16.61 -9.11 -5.06
N VAL A 422 15.93 -7.97 -5.22
CA VAL A 422 14.48 -7.82 -5.02
C VAL A 422 13.85 -7.39 -6.33
N TYR A 423 13.10 -8.27 -6.98
CA TYR A 423 12.51 -8.04 -8.29
C TYR A 423 11.01 -7.71 -8.26
N GLY A 424 10.44 -7.60 -7.08
CA GLY A 424 9.06 -7.21 -6.87
C GLY A 424 8.90 -5.69 -6.72
N ILE A 425 7.96 -5.09 -7.45
CA ILE A 425 7.62 -3.67 -7.38
C ILE A 425 6.19 -3.52 -6.89
N HIS A 426 6.00 -2.76 -5.83
CA HIS A 426 4.68 -2.30 -5.40
C HIS A 426 4.50 -0.83 -5.78
N PHE A 427 3.62 -0.57 -6.74
CA PHE A 427 3.24 0.79 -7.07
C PHE A 427 2.24 1.33 -6.06
N VAL A 428 2.64 2.39 -5.36
CA VAL A 428 1.86 3.04 -4.30
C VAL A 428 1.08 4.27 -4.81
N ASP A 429 0.75 4.28 -6.09
CA ASP A 429 -0.08 5.32 -6.71
C ASP A 429 -1.49 5.33 -6.08
N GLU A 430 -2.12 6.49 -6.01
CA GLU A 430 -3.56 6.60 -5.70
C GLU A 430 -4.40 5.90 -6.78
N ALA A 431 -3.97 6.00 -8.04
CA ALA A 431 -4.51 5.27 -9.18
C ALA A 431 -3.47 5.24 -10.31
N LEU A 432 -2.97 4.08 -10.66
CA LEU A 432 -2.03 3.87 -11.76
C LEU A 432 -2.62 4.35 -13.09
N PRO A 433 -1.99 5.33 -13.77
CA PRO A 433 -2.47 5.76 -15.07
C PRO A 433 -2.23 4.68 -16.13
N PRO A 434 -3.25 4.23 -16.89
CA PRO A 434 -3.10 3.14 -17.85
C PRO A 434 -1.97 3.36 -18.86
N THR A 435 -1.79 4.59 -19.36
CA THR A 435 -0.73 4.93 -20.33
C THR A 435 0.68 4.82 -19.74
N ALA A 436 0.88 5.21 -18.49
CA ALA A 436 2.15 5.05 -17.80
C ALA A 436 2.44 3.58 -17.49
N LEU A 437 1.40 2.83 -17.10
CA LEU A 437 1.48 1.40 -16.83
C LEU A 437 1.90 0.61 -18.09
N VAL A 438 1.28 0.89 -19.25
CA VAL A 438 1.68 0.28 -20.55
C VAL A 438 3.13 0.60 -20.89
N LYS A 439 3.57 1.84 -20.71
CA LYS A 439 4.97 2.22 -20.91
C LYS A 439 5.93 1.42 -20.05
N PHE A 440 5.64 1.32 -18.76
CA PHE A 440 6.45 0.55 -17.82
C PHE A 440 6.48 -0.94 -18.21
N ALA A 441 5.33 -1.52 -18.51
CA ALA A 441 5.17 -2.90 -18.96
C ALA A 441 5.99 -3.21 -20.22
N LEU A 442 5.95 -2.35 -21.23
CA LEU A 442 6.77 -2.49 -22.44
C LEU A 442 8.28 -2.44 -22.16
N LEU A 443 8.72 -1.56 -21.26
CA LEU A 443 10.11 -1.50 -20.83
C LEU A 443 10.52 -2.80 -20.14
N ASN A 444 9.63 -3.37 -19.34
CA ASN A 444 9.86 -4.64 -18.66
C ASN A 444 9.98 -5.79 -19.68
N ALA A 445 9.07 -5.89 -20.65
CA ALA A 445 9.14 -6.89 -21.71
C ALA A 445 10.42 -6.79 -22.51
N ARG A 446 10.84 -5.59 -22.92
CA ARG A 446 12.10 -5.35 -23.67
C ARG A 446 13.37 -5.71 -22.89
N ASN A 447 13.26 -5.92 -21.60
CA ASN A 447 14.34 -6.43 -20.74
C ASN A 447 14.09 -7.87 -20.28
N ASN A 448 13.27 -8.66 -20.99
CA ASN A 448 12.88 -10.04 -20.69
C ASN A 448 12.11 -10.21 -19.38
N ASN A 449 11.22 -9.28 -19.06
CA ASN A 449 10.31 -9.31 -17.92
C ASN A 449 10.99 -9.59 -16.55
N PRO A 450 12.05 -8.88 -16.17
CA PRO A 450 12.75 -9.17 -14.92
C PRO A 450 11.93 -8.76 -13.69
N LEU A 451 10.98 -7.80 -13.82
CA LEU A 451 10.22 -7.25 -12.72
C LEU A 451 8.79 -7.81 -12.68
N TYR A 452 8.35 -8.20 -11.49
CA TYR A 452 6.97 -8.55 -11.19
C TYR A 452 6.35 -7.41 -10.38
N PHE A 453 5.17 -6.91 -10.76
CA PHE A 453 4.62 -5.71 -10.15
C PHE A 453 3.12 -5.79 -9.90
N TRP A 454 2.65 -4.98 -8.97
CA TRP A 454 1.23 -4.80 -8.63
C TRP A 454 0.98 -3.39 -8.10
N GLY A 455 -0.29 -2.97 -8.02
CA GLY A 455 -0.62 -1.65 -7.48
C GLY A 455 -2.09 -1.28 -7.60
N ASN A 456 -2.41 -0.06 -7.16
CA ASN A 456 -3.77 0.45 -7.17
C ASN A 456 -4.15 1.00 -8.54
N ILE A 457 -5.33 0.65 -9.01
CA ILE A 457 -5.93 1.15 -10.25
C ILE A 457 -7.32 1.74 -9.98
N ARG A 458 -7.98 2.17 -11.02
CA ARG A 458 -9.43 2.40 -11.05
C ARG A 458 -10.05 1.43 -12.05
N PHE A 459 -11.13 0.74 -11.68
CA PHE A 459 -11.87 -0.11 -12.63
C PHE A 459 -12.55 0.77 -13.68
N GLU A 460 -12.02 0.75 -14.89
CA GLU A 460 -12.42 1.63 -15.98
C GLU A 460 -12.50 0.87 -17.32
N LYS A 461 -13.22 1.45 -18.27
CA LYS A 461 -13.38 0.90 -19.64
C LYS A 461 -12.07 0.74 -20.40
N SER A 462 -11.01 1.43 -19.98
CA SER A 462 -9.67 1.32 -20.55
C SER A 462 -9.02 -0.04 -20.31
N PHE A 463 -9.39 -0.75 -19.24
CA PHE A 463 -8.87 -2.08 -18.97
C PHE A 463 -9.66 -3.14 -19.74
N THR A 464 -9.31 -3.28 -21.01
CA THR A 464 -9.89 -4.29 -21.92
C THR A 464 -9.23 -5.66 -21.69
N LYS A 465 -9.83 -6.72 -22.26
CA LYS A 465 -9.26 -8.07 -22.28
C LYS A 465 -7.83 -8.07 -22.86
N ASP A 466 -7.63 -7.39 -23.98
CA ASP A 466 -6.33 -7.28 -24.65
C ASP A 466 -5.29 -6.58 -23.77
N LEU A 467 -5.69 -5.47 -23.12
CA LEU A 467 -4.78 -4.74 -22.23
C LEU A 467 -4.44 -5.57 -20.99
N ALA A 468 -5.39 -6.27 -20.39
CA ALA A 468 -5.13 -7.12 -19.24
C ALA A 468 -4.17 -8.27 -19.59
N ALA A 469 -4.40 -8.97 -20.70
CA ALA A 469 -3.51 -10.03 -21.20
C ALA A 469 -2.08 -9.51 -21.47
N PHE A 470 -1.98 -8.34 -22.09
CA PHE A 470 -0.68 -7.69 -22.35
C PHE A 470 0.05 -7.34 -21.03
N LEU A 471 -0.67 -6.73 -20.06
CA LEU A 471 -0.07 -6.35 -18.79
C LEU A 471 0.38 -7.57 -17.97
N SER A 472 -0.41 -8.65 -17.97
CA SER A 472 -0.04 -9.92 -17.34
C SER A 472 1.23 -10.50 -17.96
N TYR A 473 1.27 -10.59 -19.30
CA TYR A 473 2.46 -11.03 -20.03
C TYR A 473 3.70 -10.22 -19.68
N CYS A 474 3.54 -8.94 -19.42
CA CYS A 474 4.62 -8.02 -19.08
C CYS A 474 4.92 -7.92 -17.58
N GLY A 475 4.33 -8.75 -16.71
CA GLY A 475 4.69 -8.89 -15.30
C GLY A 475 3.74 -8.26 -14.28
N LEU A 476 2.54 -7.78 -14.68
CA LEU A 476 1.50 -7.36 -13.72
C LEU A 476 0.85 -8.58 -13.08
N GLY A 477 0.98 -8.75 -11.77
CA GLY A 477 0.46 -9.90 -11.05
C GLY A 477 -0.78 -9.63 -10.21
N GLY A 478 -1.06 -8.39 -9.85
CA GLY A 478 -2.22 -8.04 -9.04
C GLY A 478 -2.62 -6.58 -9.16
N VAL A 479 -3.90 -6.33 -8.94
CA VAL A 479 -4.48 -4.99 -8.89
C VAL A 479 -5.39 -4.83 -7.69
N SER A 480 -5.36 -3.64 -7.09
CA SER A 480 -6.32 -3.23 -6.06
C SER A 480 -7.12 -2.03 -6.57
N ALA A 481 -8.43 -2.00 -6.36
CA ALA A 481 -9.23 -0.85 -6.76
C ALA A 481 -10.47 -0.67 -5.89
N GLY A 482 -10.91 0.58 -5.73
CA GLY A 482 -12.16 0.86 -5.05
C GLY A 482 -13.37 0.61 -5.96
N ILE A 483 -14.28 -0.27 -5.55
CA ILE A 483 -15.67 -0.29 -6.01
C ILE A 483 -16.47 0.72 -5.18
N GLU A 484 -16.17 0.80 -3.90
CA GLU A 484 -16.75 1.64 -2.83
C GLU A 484 -18.20 1.28 -2.54
N VAL A 485 -19.09 1.48 -3.49
CA VAL A 485 -20.52 1.16 -3.41
C VAL A 485 -20.91 0.33 -4.63
N ALA A 486 -21.37 -0.90 -4.43
CA ALA A 486 -21.70 -1.80 -5.51
C ALA A 486 -23.16 -1.65 -6.01
N THR A 487 -23.63 -0.40 -6.10
CA THR A 487 -24.93 -0.03 -6.72
C THR A 487 -24.75 1.12 -7.71
N GLY A 488 -25.53 1.12 -8.80
CA GLY A 488 -25.42 2.16 -9.83
C GLY A 488 -25.67 3.56 -9.26
N GLN A 489 -26.75 3.72 -8.47
CA GLN A 489 -27.09 4.98 -7.82
C GLN A 489 -25.97 5.44 -6.85
N GLY A 490 -25.43 4.53 -6.05
CA GLY A 490 -24.36 4.87 -5.12
C GLY A 490 -23.10 5.37 -5.83
N LEU A 491 -22.69 4.73 -6.93
CA LEU A 491 -21.53 5.16 -7.73
C LEU A 491 -21.69 6.57 -8.31
N GLU A 492 -22.91 6.93 -8.74
CA GLU A 492 -23.24 8.29 -9.21
C GLU A 492 -23.18 9.30 -8.05
N GLU A 493 -23.77 8.97 -6.90
CA GLU A 493 -23.81 9.84 -5.72
C GLU A 493 -22.43 10.19 -5.17
N ILE A 494 -21.51 9.23 -5.18
CA ILE A 494 -20.11 9.44 -4.76
C ILE A 494 -19.23 9.99 -5.89
N ASN A 495 -19.77 10.23 -7.08
CA ASN A 495 -19.02 10.71 -8.26
C ASN A 495 -17.78 9.87 -8.59
N LYS A 496 -17.95 8.54 -8.55
CA LYS A 496 -16.82 7.60 -8.80
C LYS A 496 -16.33 7.67 -10.25
N GLY A 497 -17.19 8.06 -11.21
CA GLY A 497 -16.84 8.21 -12.62
C GLY A 497 -16.66 6.89 -13.37
N THR A 498 -17.19 5.80 -12.84
CA THR A 498 -17.27 4.47 -13.46
C THR A 498 -18.66 3.88 -13.18
N ASP A 499 -19.01 2.83 -13.90
CA ASP A 499 -20.28 2.12 -13.77
C ASP A 499 -20.06 0.62 -13.53
N LEU A 500 -21.06 -0.07 -12.99
CA LEU A 500 -20.95 -1.51 -12.69
C LEU A 500 -20.59 -2.36 -13.93
N PRO A 501 -21.15 -2.13 -15.13
CA PRO A 501 -20.72 -2.87 -16.32
C PRO A 501 -19.23 -2.73 -16.62
N SER A 502 -18.66 -1.54 -16.42
CA SER A 502 -17.22 -1.29 -16.62
C SER A 502 -16.36 -1.95 -15.55
N ILE A 503 -16.84 -1.94 -14.31
CA ILE A 503 -16.17 -2.63 -13.18
C ILE A 503 -16.15 -4.14 -13.44
N VAL A 504 -17.29 -4.74 -13.80
CA VAL A 504 -17.39 -6.17 -14.12
C VAL A 504 -16.46 -6.54 -15.28
N ALA A 505 -16.49 -5.75 -16.35
CA ALA A 505 -15.66 -5.99 -17.53
C ALA A 505 -14.15 -5.93 -17.20
N ALA A 506 -13.73 -4.96 -16.40
CA ALA A 506 -12.32 -4.85 -15.97
C ALA A 506 -11.92 -6.03 -15.07
N CYS A 507 -12.74 -6.41 -14.08
CA CYS A 507 -12.48 -7.57 -13.23
C CYS A 507 -12.39 -8.86 -14.04
N ALA A 508 -13.33 -9.11 -14.96
CA ALA A 508 -13.33 -10.27 -15.84
C ALA A 508 -12.04 -10.32 -16.70
N ALA A 509 -11.69 -9.19 -17.31
CA ALA A 509 -10.46 -9.09 -18.12
C ALA A 509 -9.19 -9.43 -17.30
N PHE A 510 -9.08 -8.94 -16.07
CA PHE A 510 -7.96 -9.26 -15.20
C PHE A 510 -7.96 -10.72 -14.78
N LYS A 511 -9.10 -11.27 -14.40
CA LYS A 511 -9.20 -12.69 -13.99
C LYS A 511 -8.88 -13.65 -15.14
N GLU A 512 -9.38 -13.38 -16.34
CA GLU A 512 -9.02 -14.15 -17.53
C GLU A 512 -7.52 -14.10 -17.86
N ALA A 513 -6.86 -12.99 -17.55
CA ALA A 513 -5.41 -12.82 -17.72
C ALA A 513 -4.58 -13.37 -16.55
N GLY A 514 -5.20 -14.00 -15.53
CA GLY A 514 -4.51 -14.55 -14.37
C GLY A 514 -4.01 -13.49 -13.37
N ILE A 515 -4.51 -12.26 -13.44
CA ILE A 515 -4.18 -11.17 -12.53
C ILE A 515 -5.08 -11.24 -11.30
N LEU A 516 -4.47 -11.14 -10.11
CA LEU A 516 -5.21 -11.11 -8.84
C LEU A 516 -5.94 -9.77 -8.68
N VAL A 517 -7.19 -9.82 -8.18
CA VAL A 517 -8.06 -8.64 -8.07
C VAL A 517 -8.53 -8.44 -6.65
N HIS A 518 -8.22 -7.27 -6.07
CA HIS A 518 -8.74 -6.81 -4.79
C HIS A 518 -9.68 -5.63 -4.95
N ALA A 519 -10.78 -5.60 -4.17
CA ALA A 519 -11.72 -4.51 -4.16
C ALA A 519 -11.85 -3.85 -2.79
N TYR A 520 -11.82 -2.51 -2.75
CA TYR A 520 -12.20 -1.77 -1.55
C TYR A 520 -13.68 -1.41 -1.60
N MET A 521 -14.36 -1.62 -0.48
CA MET A 521 -15.77 -1.31 -0.29
C MET A 521 -15.93 -0.33 0.87
N ILE A 522 -16.90 0.58 0.76
CA ILE A 522 -17.22 1.53 1.82
C ILE A 522 -18.71 1.39 2.17
N TYR A 523 -19.03 1.39 3.45
CA TYR A 523 -20.39 1.44 3.98
C TYR A 523 -20.55 2.59 4.96
N GLY A 524 -21.78 3.03 5.17
CA GLY A 524 -22.08 4.06 6.14
C GLY A 524 -21.91 5.49 5.65
N PHE A 525 -22.09 5.70 4.34
CA PHE A 525 -22.21 7.05 3.80
C PHE A 525 -23.41 7.79 4.43
N TRP A 526 -23.37 9.10 4.40
CA TRP A 526 -24.36 9.99 5.04
C TRP A 526 -25.81 9.71 4.66
N ASN A 527 -26.07 9.11 3.51
CA ASN A 527 -27.38 8.77 2.96
C ASN A 527 -27.64 7.26 2.85
N ASP A 528 -26.75 6.43 3.37
CA ASP A 528 -26.93 4.98 3.33
C ASP A 528 -28.17 4.54 4.11
N THR A 529 -28.84 3.55 3.52
CA THR A 529 -30.01 2.86 4.07
C THR A 529 -29.72 1.37 4.25
N ASP A 530 -30.54 0.67 5.03
CA ASP A 530 -30.45 -0.80 5.11
C ASP A 530 -30.54 -1.46 3.74
N GLN A 531 -31.33 -0.86 2.81
CA GLN A 531 -31.48 -1.37 1.45
C GLN A 531 -30.22 -1.18 0.62
N SER A 532 -29.59 0.01 0.66
CA SER A 532 -28.36 0.26 -0.12
C SER A 532 -27.21 -0.63 0.35
N ILE A 533 -27.09 -0.88 1.66
CA ILE A 533 -26.07 -1.75 2.24
C ILE A 533 -26.29 -3.20 1.84
N VAL A 534 -27.54 -3.72 1.94
CA VAL A 534 -27.81 -5.11 1.57
C VAL A 534 -27.70 -5.34 0.07
N ASP A 535 -28.04 -4.36 -0.76
CA ASP A 535 -27.90 -4.43 -2.22
C ASP A 535 -26.40 -4.42 -2.62
N SER A 536 -25.60 -3.57 -2.00
CA SER A 536 -24.15 -3.53 -2.20
C SER A 536 -23.48 -4.85 -1.77
N MET A 537 -23.94 -5.41 -0.64
CA MET A 537 -23.47 -6.69 -0.13
C MET A 537 -23.85 -7.86 -1.08
N GLU A 538 -25.08 -7.90 -1.62
CA GLU A 538 -25.49 -8.93 -2.57
C GLU A 538 -24.72 -8.83 -3.88
N THR A 539 -24.52 -7.63 -4.40
CA THR A 539 -23.69 -7.42 -5.59
C THR A 539 -22.27 -7.93 -5.37
N LEU A 540 -21.65 -7.60 -4.23
CA LEU A 540 -20.30 -8.09 -3.88
C LEU A 540 -20.24 -9.61 -3.77
N ARG A 541 -21.27 -10.24 -3.14
CA ARG A 541 -21.39 -11.70 -3.10
C ARG A 541 -21.38 -12.33 -4.50
N GLN A 542 -22.11 -11.72 -5.44
CA GLN A 542 -22.15 -12.21 -6.84
C GLN A 542 -20.79 -12.04 -7.53
N PHE A 543 -20.03 -10.97 -7.26
CA PHE A 543 -18.66 -10.84 -7.76
C PHE A 543 -17.77 -12.00 -7.29
N PHE A 544 -17.85 -12.39 -6.00
CA PHE A 544 -17.12 -13.55 -5.50
C PHE A 544 -17.65 -14.87 -6.09
N ALA A 545 -18.95 -15.05 -6.19
CA ALA A 545 -19.56 -16.25 -6.77
C ALA A 545 -19.17 -16.45 -8.23
N ALA A 546 -19.02 -15.37 -8.99
CA ALA A 546 -18.54 -15.40 -10.38
C ALA A 546 -17.02 -15.45 -10.52
N GLY A 547 -16.25 -15.49 -9.42
CA GLY A 547 -14.79 -15.54 -9.44
C GLY A 547 -14.11 -14.27 -9.95
N LEU A 548 -14.78 -13.13 -9.90
CA LEU A 548 -14.27 -11.83 -10.38
C LEU A 548 -13.35 -11.14 -9.39
N LEU A 549 -13.38 -11.54 -8.11
CA LEU A 549 -12.55 -10.99 -7.05
C LEU A 549 -11.84 -12.11 -6.28
N ASP A 550 -10.58 -11.87 -5.92
CA ASP A 550 -9.83 -12.74 -5.01
C ASP A 550 -10.02 -12.29 -3.56
N SER A 551 -10.08 -10.98 -3.32
CA SER A 551 -10.27 -10.44 -1.98
C SER A 551 -10.98 -9.08 -2.00
N SER A 552 -11.46 -8.66 -0.83
CA SER A 552 -12.04 -7.35 -0.63
C SER A 552 -11.93 -6.92 0.83
N PHE A 553 -12.10 -5.61 1.10
CA PHE A 553 -12.25 -5.07 2.45
C PHE A 553 -13.45 -4.12 2.52
N TRP A 554 -14.15 -4.13 3.66
CA TRP A 554 -15.13 -3.15 4.01
C TRP A 554 -14.53 -2.07 4.92
N HIS A 555 -14.67 -0.81 4.55
CA HIS A 555 -14.33 0.33 5.38
C HIS A 555 -15.60 1.10 5.77
N LYS A 556 -15.70 1.49 7.02
CA LYS A 556 -16.74 2.46 7.42
C LYS A 556 -16.36 3.82 6.84
N PHE A 557 -17.32 4.51 6.25
CA PHE A 557 -17.10 5.87 5.76
C PHE A 557 -16.67 6.80 6.89
N VAL A 558 -15.65 7.59 6.64
CA VAL A 558 -15.17 8.66 7.51
C VAL A 558 -15.30 9.97 6.74
N LEU A 559 -16.04 10.91 7.29
CA LEU A 559 -16.11 12.26 6.74
C LEU A 559 -14.80 12.98 7.04
N THR A 560 -14.15 13.52 6.00
CA THR A 560 -12.93 14.30 6.14
C THR A 560 -13.14 15.75 5.78
N ARG A 561 -12.43 16.65 6.47
CA ARG A 561 -12.51 18.11 6.28
C ARG A 561 -12.13 18.54 4.86
N ASN A 562 -11.20 17.83 4.24
CA ASN A 562 -10.69 18.15 2.91
C ASN A 562 -11.43 17.42 1.78
N SER A 563 -12.55 16.73 2.09
CA SER A 563 -13.36 16.02 1.10
C SER A 563 -14.28 16.95 0.31
N THR A 564 -14.63 16.51 -0.91
CA THR A 564 -15.59 17.23 -1.75
C THR A 564 -16.96 17.34 -1.10
N VAL A 565 -17.41 16.30 -0.38
CA VAL A 565 -18.73 16.33 0.29
C VAL A 565 -18.75 17.32 1.44
N TYR A 566 -17.66 17.44 2.21
CA TYR A 566 -17.55 18.45 3.26
C TYR A 566 -17.62 19.87 2.68
N ALA A 567 -16.84 20.17 1.67
CA ALA A 567 -16.85 21.48 1.00
C ALA A 567 -18.24 21.80 0.41
N LYS A 568 -18.96 20.79 -0.11
CA LYS A 568 -20.34 20.94 -0.58
C LYS A 568 -21.28 21.28 0.57
N TRP A 569 -21.19 20.59 1.71
CA TRP A 569 -22.04 20.85 2.87
C TRP A 569 -21.78 22.26 3.44
N GLU A 570 -20.52 22.67 3.51
CA GLU A 570 -20.15 24.03 3.92
C GLU A 570 -20.82 25.08 3.03
N LYS A 571 -20.70 24.93 1.72
CA LYS A 571 -21.31 25.86 0.74
C LYS A 571 -22.84 25.87 0.77
N GLU A 572 -23.46 24.73 1.08
CA GLU A 572 -24.92 24.60 1.19
C GLU A 572 -25.48 25.00 2.57
N GLY A 573 -24.65 25.44 3.49
CA GLY A 573 -25.07 25.78 4.86
C GLY A 573 -25.50 24.58 5.69
N LYS A 574 -25.05 23.36 5.34
CA LYS A 574 -25.41 22.10 5.99
C LYS A 574 -24.47 21.66 7.10
N LEU A 575 -23.58 22.53 7.57
CA LEU A 575 -22.63 22.21 8.64
C LEU A 575 -23.31 21.83 9.97
N GLY A 576 -24.61 22.15 10.15
CA GLY A 576 -25.42 21.63 11.26
C GLY A 576 -25.65 20.10 11.25
N LEU A 577 -25.23 19.40 10.19
CA LEU A 577 -25.15 17.94 10.15
C LEU A 577 -23.90 17.41 10.85
N ILE A 578 -22.89 18.24 11.06
CA ILE A 578 -21.68 17.87 11.79
C ILE A 578 -22.04 17.86 13.28
N THR A 579 -21.83 16.72 13.92
CA THR A 579 -22.03 16.60 15.37
C THR A 579 -20.75 17.04 16.06
N GLY A 580 -20.88 18.07 16.92
CA GLY A 580 -19.73 18.60 17.60
C GLY A 580 -19.30 17.72 18.80
N HIS A 581 -18.17 17.08 18.71
CA HIS A 581 -17.18 17.30 19.74
C HIS A 581 -16.53 18.67 19.44
N ASP A 582 -16.15 19.43 20.44
CA ASP A 582 -15.43 20.68 20.25
C ASP A 582 -14.09 20.39 19.59
N GLN A 583 -14.10 20.25 18.26
CA GLN A 583 -12.91 19.96 17.43
C GLN A 583 -11.86 21.07 17.56
N SER A 584 -12.21 22.21 18.20
CA SER A 584 -11.25 23.27 18.50
C SER A 584 -10.16 22.79 19.47
N SER A 585 -10.46 21.80 20.32
CA SER A 585 -9.53 21.19 21.28
C SER A 585 -8.73 20.01 20.72
N CYS A 586 -9.16 19.36 19.62
CA CYS A 586 -8.46 18.26 19.02
C CYS A 586 -7.19 18.72 18.30
N PHE A 587 -6.10 17.94 18.44
CA PHE A 587 -4.84 18.21 17.76
C PHE A 587 -4.90 17.80 16.28
N ALA A 588 -5.41 16.60 16.00
CA ALA A 588 -5.66 16.10 14.65
C ALA A 588 -7.10 16.48 14.22
N LYS A 589 -7.27 17.03 13.02
CA LYS A 589 -8.52 17.71 12.64
C LYS A 589 -9.14 17.31 11.30
N ASN A 590 -8.62 16.31 10.61
CA ASN A 590 -9.18 15.94 9.31
C ASN A 590 -10.46 15.12 9.44
N ASN A 591 -10.49 14.14 10.35
CA ASN A 591 -11.67 13.31 10.59
C ASN A 591 -12.76 14.09 11.30
N ILE A 592 -13.99 13.98 10.82
CA ILE A 592 -15.14 14.73 11.30
C ILE A 592 -16.30 13.78 11.51
N HIS A 593 -17.01 13.96 12.63
CA HIS A 593 -18.23 13.21 12.91
C HIS A 593 -19.46 13.89 12.32
N PHE A 594 -20.40 13.09 11.81
CA PHE A 594 -21.67 13.59 11.28
C PHE A 594 -22.88 12.93 11.97
N LYS A 595 -24.00 13.64 11.97
CA LYS A 595 -25.20 13.22 12.66
C LYS A 595 -25.72 11.88 12.13
N GLY A 596 -25.85 10.90 13.03
CA GLY A 596 -26.41 9.58 12.76
C GLY A 596 -25.39 8.58 12.19
N GLU A 597 -24.10 8.88 12.23
CA GLU A 597 -23.06 7.92 11.78
C GLU A 597 -22.97 6.67 12.69
N GLU A 598 -23.37 6.81 13.96
CA GLU A 598 -23.32 5.72 14.94
C GLU A 598 -24.24 4.55 14.56
N LYS A 599 -25.34 4.85 13.83
CA LYS A 599 -26.26 3.81 13.35
C LYS A 599 -25.57 2.77 12.46
N TYR A 600 -24.45 3.16 11.84
CA TYR A 600 -23.70 2.29 10.93
C TYR A 600 -22.72 1.34 11.63
N ASN A 601 -22.43 1.54 12.91
CA ASN A 601 -21.50 0.68 13.67
C ASN A 601 -21.96 -0.79 13.71
N LYS A 602 -23.27 -1.03 13.68
CA LYS A 602 -23.84 -2.38 13.70
C LYS A 602 -23.54 -3.24 12.47
N TYR A 603 -23.14 -2.62 11.33
CA TYR A 603 -22.94 -3.36 10.08
C TYR A 603 -21.53 -3.95 9.94
N GLY A 604 -20.51 -3.36 10.55
CA GLY A 604 -19.10 -3.76 10.36
C GLY A 604 -18.89 -5.25 10.57
N ALA A 605 -19.15 -5.75 11.78
CA ALA A 605 -18.92 -7.16 12.09
C ALA A 605 -19.68 -8.17 11.19
N PRO A 606 -20.98 -7.98 10.85
CA PRO A 606 -21.67 -8.81 9.88
C PRO A 606 -21.04 -8.79 8.47
N LEU A 607 -20.68 -7.61 7.97
CA LEU A 607 -20.05 -7.45 6.66
C LEU A 607 -18.69 -8.15 6.61
N ASP A 608 -17.86 -7.99 7.65
CA ASP A 608 -16.54 -8.64 7.73
C ASP A 608 -16.64 -10.15 7.85
N ARG A 609 -17.59 -10.68 8.65
CA ARG A 609 -17.83 -12.14 8.75
C ARG A 609 -18.21 -12.74 7.41
N ALA A 610 -19.12 -12.09 6.67
CA ALA A 610 -19.54 -12.56 5.35
C ALA A 610 -18.38 -12.53 4.36
N LEU A 611 -17.68 -11.42 4.31
CA LEU A 611 -16.56 -11.21 3.41
C LEU A 611 -15.44 -12.21 3.63
N ASN A 612 -15.07 -12.44 4.89
CA ASN A 612 -14.06 -13.45 5.25
C ASN A 612 -14.47 -14.85 4.77
N ALA A 613 -15.74 -15.22 4.95
CA ALA A 613 -16.24 -16.49 4.44
C ALA A 613 -16.15 -16.57 2.91
N TRP A 614 -16.56 -15.52 2.19
CA TRP A 614 -16.53 -15.49 0.71
C TRP A 614 -15.13 -15.54 0.12
N MET A 615 -14.17 -14.84 0.71
CA MET A 615 -12.75 -14.91 0.32
C MET A 615 -12.18 -16.34 0.43
N HIS A 616 -12.79 -17.19 1.25
CA HIS A 616 -12.42 -18.60 1.41
C HIS A 616 -13.42 -19.57 0.74
N GLY A 617 -14.25 -19.07 -0.18
CA GLY A 617 -15.21 -19.89 -0.94
C GLY A 617 -16.38 -20.43 -0.11
N LYS A 618 -16.64 -19.90 1.10
CA LYS A 618 -17.68 -20.40 2.00
C LYS A 618 -18.90 -19.46 1.99
N GLY A 619 -20.10 -20.04 2.05
CA GLY A 619 -21.33 -19.28 2.24
C GLY A 619 -21.79 -18.44 1.04
N LEU A 620 -21.23 -18.62 -0.15
CA LEU A 620 -21.60 -17.92 -1.38
C LEU A 620 -23.05 -18.16 -1.78
N GLU A 621 -23.62 -19.33 -1.48
CA GLU A 621 -25.02 -19.68 -1.73
C GLU A 621 -25.99 -19.17 -0.65
N SER A 622 -25.48 -18.59 0.42
CA SER A 622 -26.30 -18.11 1.53
C SER A 622 -26.92 -16.75 1.21
N LYS A 623 -28.18 -16.56 1.64
CA LYS A 623 -28.81 -15.25 1.56
C LYS A 623 -28.04 -14.26 2.42
N VAL A 624 -27.74 -13.07 1.90
CA VAL A 624 -26.95 -12.04 2.58
C VAL A 624 -27.54 -11.58 3.93
N GLN A 625 -28.89 -11.60 4.08
CA GLN A 625 -29.54 -11.23 5.34
C GLN A 625 -29.16 -12.14 6.50
N LYS A 626 -28.75 -13.41 6.24
CA LYS A 626 -28.39 -14.37 7.30
C LYS A 626 -27.10 -14.01 8.04
N TRP A 627 -26.29 -13.12 7.50
CA TRP A 627 -25.06 -12.65 8.14
C TRP A 627 -25.30 -11.62 9.24
N PHE A 628 -26.50 -10.97 9.23
CA PHE A 628 -26.86 -9.96 10.21
C PHE A 628 -27.61 -10.57 11.40
N ASP A 629 -27.29 -10.09 12.60
CA ASP A 629 -27.93 -10.47 13.85
C ASP A 629 -29.22 -9.65 14.13
N PHE A 630 -29.64 -8.83 13.15
CA PHE A 630 -30.84 -7.99 13.17
C PHE A 630 -31.57 -8.05 11.82
N ALA A 631 -32.79 -7.55 11.79
CA ALA A 631 -33.61 -7.61 10.58
C ALA A 631 -33.06 -6.72 9.48
N MET A 632 -32.89 -7.29 8.28
CA MET A 632 -32.47 -6.61 7.06
C MET A 632 -33.49 -6.85 5.94
N PRO A 633 -33.70 -5.86 5.05
CA PRO A 633 -34.56 -6.04 3.87
C PRO A 633 -33.98 -7.11 2.94
N LYS A 634 -34.82 -7.62 2.04
CA LYS A 634 -34.33 -8.47 0.96
C LYS A 634 -33.57 -7.61 -0.05
N PRO A 635 -32.47 -8.12 -0.65
CA PRO A 635 -31.84 -7.41 -1.76
C PRO A 635 -32.86 -7.14 -2.87
N SER A 636 -32.78 -5.96 -3.45
CA SER A 636 -33.51 -5.61 -4.68
C SER A 636 -32.78 -6.08 -5.95
N ILE A 637 -31.51 -6.47 -5.79
CA ILE A 637 -30.64 -6.97 -6.86
C ILE A 637 -31.11 -8.35 -7.33
N GLU A 638 -31.18 -8.55 -8.63
CA GLU A 638 -31.51 -9.84 -9.25
C GLU A 638 -30.37 -10.84 -9.00
N LYS A 639 -30.72 -12.14 -8.94
CA LYS A 639 -29.76 -13.19 -8.60
C LYS A 639 -28.65 -13.41 -9.64
N ASP A 640 -28.92 -13.07 -10.88
CA ASP A 640 -28.05 -13.17 -12.06
C ASP A 640 -27.58 -11.79 -12.54
N PHE A 641 -27.55 -10.82 -11.65
CA PHE A 641 -27.26 -9.43 -11.99
C PHE A 641 -25.85 -9.26 -12.57
N ILE A 642 -24.85 -9.86 -11.94
CA ILE A 642 -23.46 -9.83 -12.40
C ILE A 642 -23.27 -10.70 -13.65
N ASP A 643 -23.90 -11.88 -13.72
CA ASP A 643 -23.82 -12.78 -14.87
C ASP A 643 -24.28 -12.09 -16.16
N LYS A 644 -25.35 -11.28 -16.09
CA LYS A 644 -25.82 -10.47 -17.24
C LYS A 644 -24.78 -9.47 -17.75
N TYR A 645 -23.92 -8.95 -16.89
CA TYR A 645 -22.83 -8.06 -17.31
C TYR A 645 -21.64 -8.83 -17.87
N ILE A 646 -21.35 -10.02 -17.33
CA ILE A 646 -20.33 -10.94 -17.87
C ILE A 646 -20.71 -11.35 -19.29
N ASP A 647 -21.96 -11.78 -19.54
CA ASP A 647 -22.45 -12.12 -20.88
C ASP A 647 -22.26 -10.97 -21.88
N LYS A 648 -22.55 -9.74 -21.45
CA LYS A 648 -22.35 -8.54 -22.29
C LYS A 648 -20.87 -8.26 -22.56
N TYR A 649 -20.02 -8.48 -21.58
CA TYR A 649 -18.58 -8.34 -21.74
C TYR A 649 -18.04 -9.36 -22.75
N GLU A 650 -18.42 -10.63 -22.62
CA GLU A 650 -18.00 -11.70 -23.52
C GLU A 650 -18.43 -11.41 -24.99
N GLN A 651 -19.69 -11.01 -25.20
CA GLN A 651 -20.19 -10.63 -26.52
C GLN A 651 -19.44 -9.44 -27.13
N LYS A 652 -19.00 -8.49 -26.29
CA LYS A 652 -18.27 -7.31 -26.73
C LYS A 652 -16.79 -7.61 -27.03
N SER A 653 -16.16 -8.45 -26.22
CA SER A 653 -14.75 -8.82 -26.37
C SER A 653 -14.45 -9.64 -27.65
N GLN A 654 -15.50 -10.23 -28.26
CA GLN A 654 -15.37 -10.93 -29.55
C GLN A 654 -15.34 -9.99 -30.75
N LYS A 655 -15.69 -8.73 -30.60
CA LYS A 655 -15.71 -7.75 -31.70
C LYS A 655 -14.35 -7.08 -31.82
N ILE A 656 -13.78 -7.15 -33.02
CA ILE A 656 -12.53 -6.48 -33.37
C ILE A 656 -12.86 -5.14 -34.04
N ASP A 657 -12.40 -4.05 -33.47
CA ASP A 657 -12.38 -2.74 -34.11
C ASP A 657 -10.95 -2.20 -34.07
N VAL A 658 -10.14 -2.65 -35.04
CA VAL A 658 -8.72 -2.30 -35.11
C VAL A 658 -8.49 -1.18 -36.08
N ASP A 659 -8.05 -0.04 -35.58
CA ASP A 659 -7.57 1.07 -36.39
C ASP A 659 -6.06 0.99 -36.60
N TYR A 660 -5.64 0.39 -37.70
CA TYR A 660 -4.22 0.29 -38.08
C TYR A 660 -3.59 1.65 -38.48
N SER A 661 -4.37 2.73 -38.60
CA SER A 661 -3.86 4.06 -38.97
C SER A 661 -3.23 4.82 -37.80
N ARG A 662 -3.48 4.41 -36.56
CA ARG A 662 -2.94 5.09 -35.38
C ARG A 662 -1.42 4.96 -35.28
N GLU A 663 -0.74 6.09 -35.31
CA GLU A 663 0.70 6.20 -35.09
C GLU A 663 1.04 6.32 -33.60
N ASN A 664 0.97 5.22 -32.89
CA ASN A 664 1.40 5.21 -31.48
C ASN A 664 2.34 4.02 -31.25
N LEU A 665 3.58 4.29 -30.85
CA LEU A 665 4.59 3.27 -30.52
C LEU A 665 4.19 2.36 -29.35
N TYR A 666 3.21 2.78 -28.55
CA TYR A 666 2.69 2.07 -27.39
C TYR A 666 1.31 1.42 -27.63
N ALA A 667 0.78 1.53 -28.87
CA ALA A 667 -0.46 0.92 -29.29
C ALA A 667 -0.25 0.04 -30.51
N GLY A 668 -1.19 -0.85 -30.78
CA GLY A 668 -1.19 -1.70 -31.96
C GLY A 668 -1.13 -3.18 -31.62
N PRO A 669 -0.99 -4.05 -32.63
CA PRO A 669 -0.99 -5.49 -32.42
C PRO A 669 0.28 -5.94 -31.68
N PHE A 670 0.09 -6.74 -30.63
CA PHE A 670 1.17 -7.47 -29.95
C PHE A 670 0.89 -8.97 -29.99
N TRP A 671 1.90 -9.74 -30.34
CA TRP A 671 1.84 -11.19 -30.33
C TRP A 671 2.32 -11.75 -28.99
N LEU A 672 1.45 -12.43 -28.26
CA LEU A 672 1.71 -13.05 -26.95
C LEU A 672 1.80 -14.58 -27.02
N GLY A 673 1.57 -15.19 -28.18
CA GLY A 673 1.54 -16.64 -28.37
C GLY A 673 2.91 -17.34 -28.45
N GLY A 674 3.98 -16.64 -28.11
CA GLY A 674 5.33 -17.24 -28.10
C GLY A 674 5.82 -17.72 -29.46
N ASN A 675 6.61 -18.81 -29.49
CA ASN A 675 7.09 -19.45 -30.71
C ASN A 675 6.09 -20.49 -31.21
N PRO A 676 5.40 -20.26 -32.33
CA PRO A 676 4.44 -21.22 -32.82
C PRO A 676 5.11 -22.45 -33.45
N ILE A 677 4.46 -23.60 -33.29
CA ILE A 677 4.87 -24.87 -33.94
C ILE A 677 4.17 -24.95 -35.29
N ILE A 678 4.91 -25.18 -36.37
CA ILE A 678 4.34 -25.31 -37.70
C ILE A 678 4.51 -26.74 -38.21
N VAL A 679 3.39 -27.36 -38.56
CA VAL A 679 3.35 -28.68 -39.18
C VAL A 679 2.44 -28.61 -40.43
N GLY A 680 3.01 -28.83 -41.59
CA GLY A 680 2.27 -28.66 -42.83
C GLY A 680 1.77 -27.22 -43.01
N HIS A 681 0.47 -27.02 -43.13
CA HIS A 681 -0.17 -25.71 -43.19
C HIS A 681 -0.83 -25.29 -41.89
N LYS A 682 -0.57 -25.99 -40.80
CA LYS A 682 -1.13 -25.68 -39.46
C LYS A 682 -0.08 -25.03 -38.62
N MET A 683 -0.46 -23.99 -37.92
CA MET A 683 0.31 -23.29 -36.90
C MET A 683 -0.39 -23.49 -35.55
N ARG A 684 0.35 -23.95 -34.53
CA ARG A 684 -0.14 -24.20 -33.18
C ARG A 684 0.71 -23.48 -32.14
N TRP A 685 0.11 -23.04 -31.05
CA TRP A 685 0.79 -22.38 -29.94
C TRP A 685 -0.03 -22.53 -28.66
N ILE A 686 0.56 -22.14 -27.54
CA ILE A 686 -0.16 -22.05 -26.25
C ILE A 686 -0.41 -20.57 -25.93
N TYR A 687 -1.64 -20.26 -25.55
CA TYR A 687 -2.03 -18.92 -25.09
C TYR A 687 -3.02 -19.04 -23.95
N LEU A 688 -2.74 -18.40 -22.80
CA LEU A 688 -3.55 -18.47 -21.57
C LEU A 688 -3.92 -19.92 -21.19
N GLU A 689 -2.90 -20.82 -21.19
CA GLU A 689 -3.01 -22.27 -20.89
C GLU A 689 -3.79 -23.12 -21.90
N GLU A 690 -4.31 -22.53 -22.99
CA GLU A 690 -5.03 -23.23 -24.04
C GLU A 690 -4.18 -23.48 -25.29
N GLU A 691 -4.35 -24.65 -25.91
CA GLU A 691 -3.77 -24.96 -27.23
C GLU A 691 -4.61 -24.28 -28.32
N CYS A 692 -3.95 -23.37 -29.06
CA CYS A 692 -4.55 -22.62 -30.14
C CYS A 692 -4.01 -23.12 -31.50
N GLU A 693 -4.84 -23.10 -32.53
CA GLU A 693 -4.48 -23.53 -33.89
C GLU A 693 -5.04 -22.56 -34.95
N THR A 694 -4.27 -22.32 -36.02
CA THR A 694 -4.77 -21.65 -37.23
C THR A 694 -4.13 -22.26 -38.48
N SER A 695 -4.74 -21.99 -39.67
CA SER A 695 -4.24 -22.41 -40.96
C SER A 695 -3.41 -21.31 -41.61
N LEU A 696 -2.23 -21.70 -42.11
CA LEU A 696 -1.31 -20.87 -42.92
C LEU A 696 -1.51 -21.07 -44.44
N LYS A 697 -2.63 -21.67 -44.86
CA LYS A 697 -2.88 -21.88 -46.29
C LYS A 697 -2.96 -20.54 -47.05
N GLY A 698 -2.09 -20.34 -48.02
CA GLY A 698 -2.01 -19.09 -48.80
C GLY A 698 -1.03 -18.05 -48.23
N PHE A 699 -0.29 -18.38 -47.17
CA PHE A 699 0.76 -17.54 -46.60
C PHE A 699 2.13 -18.19 -46.65
N ASP A 700 3.18 -17.39 -46.83
CA ASP A 700 4.55 -17.84 -46.60
C ASP A 700 4.77 -18.05 -45.11
N ARG A 701 5.11 -19.27 -44.74
CA ARG A 701 5.24 -19.68 -43.33
C ARG A 701 6.36 -18.94 -42.59
N ARG A 702 7.52 -18.76 -43.27
CA ARG A 702 8.67 -18.06 -42.70
C ARG A 702 8.34 -16.59 -42.46
N HIS A 703 7.67 -16.00 -43.42
CA HIS A 703 7.25 -14.60 -43.35
C HIS A 703 6.26 -14.34 -42.19
N VAL A 704 5.27 -15.24 -42.02
CA VAL A 704 4.31 -15.12 -40.90
C VAL A 704 5.04 -15.26 -39.55
N VAL A 705 5.97 -16.21 -39.41
CA VAL A 705 6.71 -16.37 -38.14
C VAL A 705 7.56 -15.14 -37.86
N ASP A 706 8.28 -14.62 -38.82
CA ASP A 706 9.11 -13.41 -38.71
C ASP A 706 8.24 -12.18 -38.34
N LEU A 707 7.07 -12.05 -38.96
CA LEU A 707 6.10 -10.99 -38.60
C LEU A 707 5.64 -11.11 -37.16
N LEU A 708 5.21 -12.30 -36.71
CA LEU A 708 4.74 -12.51 -35.32
C LEU A 708 5.87 -12.27 -34.31
N GLU A 709 7.10 -12.66 -34.60
CA GLU A 709 8.27 -12.40 -33.76
C GLU A 709 8.53 -10.88 -33.63
N LYS A 710 8.45 -10.13 -34.72
CA LYS A 710 8.58 -8.68 -34.73
C LYS A 710 7.43 -7.96 -34.01
N LEU A 711 6.27 -8.60 -33.85
CA LEU A 711 5.11 -8.05 -33.11
C LEU A 711 5.15 -8.38 -31.62
N ARG A 712 6.14 -9.08 -31.11
CA ARG A 712 6.25 -9.36 -29.67
C ARG A 712 6.50 -8.08 -28.86
N PRO A 713 6.06 -8.03 -27.60
CA PRO A 713 6.36 -6.91 -26.69
C PRO A 713 7.87 -6.68 -26.47
N GLU A 714 8.68 -7.73 -26.52
CA GLU A 714 10.15 -7.71 -26.37
C GLU A 714 10.84 -6.99 -27.53
N THR A 715 10.24 -7.05 -28.73
CA THR A 715 10.81 -6.42 -29.92
C THR A 715 10.66 -4.92 -29.85
N GLY A 716 11.76 -4.22 -29.93
CA GLY A 716 11.81 -2.75 -29.83
C GLY A 716 12.05 -2.07 -31.17
N GLY A 717 11.85 -0.74 -31.16
CA GLY A 717 12.38 0.17 -32.15
C GLY A 717 11.97 -0.08 -33.61
N GLU A 718 12.95 -0.10 -34.50
CA GLU A 718 12.76 -0.11 -35.96
C GLU A 718 12.12 -1.39 -36.48
N GLU A 719 12.48 -2.56 -35.94
CA GLU A 719 11.96 -3.87 -36.40
C GLU A 719 10.44 -3.96 -36.18
N ARG A 720 9.97 -3.56 -35.01
CA ARG A 720 8.53 -3.49 -34.72
C ARG A 720 7.83 -2.49 -35.63
N GLN A 721 8.41 -1.30 -35.84
CA GLN A 721 7.83 -0.27 -36.70
C GLN A 721 7.70 -0.77 -38.13
N GLN A 722 8.68 -1.53 -38.63
CA GLN A 722 8.63 -2.18 -39.96
C GLN A 722 7.45 -3.16 -40.05
N ALA A 723 7.30 -4.05 -39.06
CA ALA A 723 6.21 -5.02 -39.01
C ALA A 723 4.82 -4.33 -38.98
N VAL A 724 4.66 -3.29 -38.16
CA VAL A 724 3.40 -2.51 -38.07
C VAL A 724 3.11 -1.78 -39.39
N ASN A 725 4.14 -1.22 -40.06
CA ASN A 725 3.98 -0.58 -41.38
C ASN A 725 3.60 -1.57 -42.45
N GLU A 726 4.19 -2.78 -42.42
CA GLU A 726 3.84 -3.85 -43.32
C GLU A 726 2.37 -4.28 -43.19
N LEU A 727 1.89 -4.45 -41.94
CA LEU A 727 0.49 -4.74 -41.64
C LEU A 727 -0.44 -3.65 -42.19
N ARG A 728 -0.09 -2.36 -42.01
CA ARG A 728 -0.89 -1.23 -42.52
C ARG A 728 -1.10 -1.29 -44.02
N ASN A 729 -0.12 -1.77 -44.75
CA ASN A 729 -0.10 -1.80 -46.21
C ASN A 729 -0.58 -3.10 -46.84
N THR A 730 -0.89 -4.14 -46.03
CA THR A 730 -1.18 -5.49 -46.55
C THR A 730 -2.47 -6.06 -45.98
N GLU A 731 -3.58 -5.86 -46.69
CA GLU A 731 -4.94 -6.27 -46.24
C GLU A 731 -5.03 -7.78 -45.91
N ASN A 732 -4.35 -8.64 -46.63
CA ASN A 732 -4.35 -10.08 -46.33
C ASN A 732 -3.67 -10.41 -44.99
N LEU A 733 -2.59 -9.69 -44.65
CA LEU A 733 -1.94 -9.85 -43.34
C LEU A 733 -2.81 -9.29 -42.21
N GLN A 734 -3.50 -8.16 -42.41
CA GLN A 734 -4.48 -7.64 -41.45
C GLN A 734 -5.57 -8.67 -41.18
N LYS A 735 -6.16 -9.26 -42.23
CA LYS A 735 -7.18 -10.31 -42.05
C LYS A 735 -6.64 -11.53 -41.34
N PHE A 736 -5.37 -11.91 -41.56
CA PHE A 736 -4.75 -12.99 -40.83
C PHE A 736 -4.50 -12.65 -39.37
N VAL A 737 -3.89 -11.50 -39.08
CA VAL A 737 -3.63 -11.03 -37.71
C VAL A 737 -4.93 -10.85 -36.93
N ASN A 738 -5.98 -10.34 -37.55
CA ASN A 738 -7.30 -10.22 -36.92
C ASN A 738 -7.92 -11.58 -36.53
N LYS A 739 -7.60 -12.67 -37.28
CA LYS A 739 -8.03 -14.02 -36.89
C LYS A 739 -7.31 -14.56 -35.66
N LEU A 740 -6.16 -14.00 -35.32
CA LEU A 740 -5.40 -14.38 -34.14
C LEU A 740 -5.82 -13.62 -32.88
N HIS A 741 -6.75 -12.65 -33.00
CA HIS A 741 -7.33 -11.94 -31.85
C HIS A 741 -7.98 -12.93 -30.89
N ASN A 742 -7.85 -12.70 -29.59
CA ASN A 742 -8.29 -13.57 -28.50
C ASN A 742 -7.59 -14.93 -28.39
N ILE A 743 -6.69 -15.25 -29.31
CA ILE A 743 -5.92 -16.50 -29.31
C ILE A 743 -4.40 -16.26 -29.38
N GLY A 744 -3.92 -15.10 -28.92
CA GLY A 744 -2.51 -14.74 -28.83
C GLY A 744 -2.15 -13.38 -29.43
N MET A 745 -2.99 -12.81 -30.30
CA MET A 745 -2.84 -11.44 -30.77
C MET A 745 -3.72 -10.52 -29.93
N VAL A 746 -3.15 -9.44 -29.41
CA VAL A 746 -3.84 -8.41 -28.64
C VAL A 746 -3.64 -7.03 -29.28
N PHE A 747 -4.65 -6.16 -29.13
CA PHE A 747 -4.68 -4.81 -29.70
C PHE A 747 -4.86 -3.79 -28.58
N ILE A 748 -3.82 -3.02 -28.23
CA ILE A 748 -3.84 -2.04 -27.14
C ILE A 748 -3.66 -0.61 -27.64
#